data_664b7e80d98af37b82c16b26685c7703
#
_entry.id   664b7e80d98af37b82c16b26685c7703
#
_cell.length_a   1.000
_cell.length_b   1.000
_cell.length_c   1.000
_cell.angle_alpha   90.00
_cell.angle_beta   90.00
_cell.angle_gamma   90.00
#
_symmetry.space_group_name_H-M   'P 1'
#
loop_
_entity.id
_entity.type
_entity.pdbx_description
1 polymer ?
#
loop_
_entity_poly.entity_id
_entity_poly.type
_entity_poly.pdbx_seq_one_letter_code
_entity_poly.pdbx_strand_id
1 'polypeptide(L)'
;MRLRKNMKRTAAAVLALSMAVSAVAAPASAAYICDVSRGNVEVSVDTEGNKTIKVGDDSVTIKTDGTKETTGKGIKEDGDGTDDIIITGDNTKPTESLNAEEENTSEAEKSGENTSEVEKSGENASEVEKSGETEEQAQEPGSLELLAPEDEEKQAQQKETEEKPADSQEPEQDEKSEKTSDQVIEYGQYDPEAQQEAAKPAAKPAAEQKAEEKKAAEEKTYEDTNAPTSLTEKAQEAARNVVKIINKSADALKVILRDLKVDAGDTNKSAVTVSGTGNVTLELDGKNELTGGTGTVQNEYYATRARAGLKSEMGKTTITDDGNDGTLIATGGTIVVDDSYAGTSGTIVAGLGIDGAVIAGGTIVAKGGDVVFESSASGNAPYFAAGSGILTTEISGGIVEATGGSAIGDGTLGGLLEAGYGVGGDDFINVSGVKTAITGGTVKATGGNGKSLGGFGLRLSSMSISGGTVIAQGGTGETGGSGVQSATISGSTVVAVGGAGSKTGGDGFNEYGTVKVTGGSVTAQGGKGKEKDGAAVGSEENVTGTVNKVDSGHVHQYTDSDVVKEATCTSEGYKLKKCSKCGAEEMERIGKKDHTWVQSKHQDATCVAGGYTEYKCSACGETKRDEISATGEHHFTVVKEVVAPTYTSEGYTIYKCETCDETEKRDVVPMLVPESNGSSSAVTLTVTGAGAYETSMADGRYIIAVPAENAVLSGCLGNLKELKAQGVNTLVFRTQLRETALNIDSMLSLGVDNTLFTLTHSGESAELTVGGFAHNELLH
;
A
#
# COMPACT_ATOMS: atom_id res chain seq x y z
N MET A 1 25.79 5.32 -49.43
CA MET A 1 24.63 5.92 -48.76
C MET A 1 23.31 5.78 -49.56
N ARG A 2 23.17 4.81 -50.46
CA ARG A 2 21.97 4.56 -51.28
C ARG A 2 21.38 3.14 -51.17
N LEU A 3 21.93 2.26 -50.32
CA LEU A 3 21.45 0.87 -50.17
C LEU A 3 20.60 0.62 -48.92
N ARG A 4 20.41 1.58 -48.03
CA ARG A 4 19.57 1.42 -46.81
C ARG A 4 18.12 1.91 -46.93
N LYS A 5 17.70 2.41 -48.10
CA LYS A 5 16.34 2.97 -48.28
C LYS A 5 15.34 2.00 -48.93
N ASN A 6 15.80 0.89 -49.51
CA ASN A 6 14.94 -0.06 -50.21
C ASN A 6 14.52 -1.30 -49.39
N MET A 7 15.10 -1.50 -48.19
CA MET A 7 14.68 -2.64 -47.31
C MET A 7 13.50 -2.35 -46.38
N LYS A 8 13.05 -1.09 -46.29
CA LYS A 8 11.88 -0.73 -45.46
C LYS A 8 10.56 -0.67 -46.23
N ARG A 9 10.54 -0.92 -47.56
CA ARG A 9 9.33 -0.91 -48.38
C ARG A 9 8.83 -2.29 -48.79
N THR A 10 9.59 -3.33 -48.60
CA THR A 10 9.19 -4.73 -48.90
C THR A 10 8.65 -5.50 -47.70
N ALA A 11 8.86 -5.01 -46.45
CA ALA A 11 8.26 -5.62 -45.28
C ALA A 11 6.79 -5.20 -45.00
N ALA A 12 6.34 -4.11 -45.61
CA ALA A 12 4.96 -3.61 -45.42
C ALA A 12 3.93 -4.19 -46.43
N ALA A 13 4.36 -4.94 -47.44
CA ALA A 13 3.46 -5.49 -48.50
C ALA A 13 3.15 -6.99 -48.33
N VAL A 14 3.79 -7.69 -47.41
CA VAL A 14 3.53 -9.13 -47.15
C VAL A 14 2.59 -9.33 -45.96
N LEU A 15 2.32 -8.28 -45.15
CA LEU A 15 1.40 -8.37 -44.01
C LEU A 15 -0.06 -7.98 -44.33
N ALA A 16 -0.39 -7.70 -45.59
CA ALA A 16 -1.73 -7.23 -45.96
C ALA A 16 -2.58 -8.29 -46.73
N LEU A 17 -2.16 -9.54 -46.81
CA LEU A 17 -2.88 -10.54 -47.59
C LEU A 17 -3.21 -11.84 -46.82
N SER A 18 -3.36 -11.79 -45.52
CA SER A 18 -3.85 -12.95 -44.74
C SER A 18 -4.89 -12.61 -43.67
N MET A 19 -5.68 -11.56 -43.85
CA MET A 19 -6.79 -11.26 -42.95
C MET A 19 -8.12 -11.26 -43.74
N ALA A 20 -8.56 -12.45 -44.09
CA ALA A 20 -9.95 -12.71 -44.42
C ALA A 20 -10.28 -14.13 -43.94
N VAL A 21 -10.28 -14.33 -42.64
CA VAL A 21 -10.93 -15.45 -41.97
C VAL A 21 -11.85 -14.85 -40.92
N SER A 22 -13.16 -14.99 -41.21
CA SER A 22 -14.30 -14.90 -40.27
C SER A 22 -13.98 -14.40 -38.86
N ALA A 23 -14.33 -13.13 -38.60
CA ALA A 23 -14.48 -12.60 -37.25
C ALA A 23 -15.64 -13.34 -36.57
N VAL A 24 -15.36 -14.46 -35.93
CA VAL A 24 -16.05 -14.82 -34.71
C VAL A 24 -15.62 -13.73 -33.75
N ALA A 25 -16.55 -12.90 -33.30
CA ALA A 25 -16.28 -11.92 -32.25
C ALA A 25 -15.63 -12.67 -31.08
N ALA A 26 -14.35 -12.49 -30.89
CA ALA A 26 -13.71 -12.94 -29.67
C ALA A 26 -14.50 -12.27 -28.52
N PRO A 27 -14.88 -13.00 -27.47
CA PRO A 27 -15.47 -12.38 -26.30
C PRO A 27 -14.54 -11.26 -25.86
N ALA A 28 -15.11 -10.09 -25.53
CA ALA A 28 -14.33 -8.97 -25.02
C ALA A 28 -13.49 -9.48 -23.83
N SER A 29 -12.17 -9.46 -23.97
CA SER A 29 -11.25 -9.80 -22.91
C SER A 29 -11.39 -8.76 -21.80
N ALA A 30 -11.38 -9.19 -20.56
CA ALA A 30 -11.47 -8.31 -19.38
C ALA A 30 -10.37 -8.69 -18.40
N ALA A 31 -9.65 -7.72 -17.87
CA ALA A 31 -8.76 -7.95 -16.76
C ALA A 31 -9.58 -8.27 -15.49
N TYR A 32 -9.07 -9.20 -14.68
CA TYR A 32 -9.70 -9.61 -13.42
C TYR A 32 -8.95 -9.01 -12.25
N ILE A 33 -9.61 -8.13 -11.48
CA ILE A 33 -9.03 -7.46 -10.33
C ILE A 33 -9.41 -8.23 -9.06
N CYS A 34 -8.39 -8.73 -8.36
CA CYS A 34 -8.47 -9.56 -7.16
C CYS A 34 -7.90 -8.79 -5.97
N ASP A 35 -8.76 -8.39 -5.03
CA ASP A 35 -8.37 -7.61 -3.85
C ASP A 35 -8.16 -8.54 -2.64
N VAL A 36 -6.90 -8.67 -2.17
CA VAL A 36 -6.52 -9.53 -1.05
C VAL A 36 -7.08 -9.06 0.29
N SER A 37 -7.50 -7.81 0.42
CA SER A 37 -8.15 -7.31 1.64
C SER A 37 -9.50 -7.99 1.91
N ARG A 38 -10.13 -8.57 0.88
CA ARG A 38 -11.44 -9.22 0.94
C ARG A 38 -11.39 -10.72 1.26
N GLY A 39 -10.23 -11.34 1.22
CA GLY A 39 -10.04 -12.77 1.48
C GLY A 39 -8.77 -13.31 0.85
N ASN A 40 -8.48 -14.59 1.11
CA ASN A 40 -7.41 -15.27 0.39
C ASN A 40 -7.65 -15.19 -1.12
N VAL A 41 -6.59 -14.89 -1.88
CA VAL A 41 -6.64 -14.92 -3.34
C VAL A 41 -6.05 -16.24 -3.83
N GLU A 42 -6.84 -17.02 -4.58
CA GLU A 42 -6.35 -18.22 -5.27
C GLU A 42 -6.58 -18.09 -6.76
N VAL A 43 -5.52 -18.16 -7.53
CA VAL A 43 -5.55 -18.25 -9.00
C VAL A 43 -5.06 -19.63 -9.40
N SER A 44 -5.88 -20.39 -10.10
CA SER A 44 -5.51 -21.73 -10.56
C SER A 44 -5.82 -21.94 -12.04
N VAL A 45 -4.91 -22.61 -12.74
CA VAL A 45 -5.08 -23.07 -14.10
C VAL A 45 -4.92 -24.58 -14.10
N ASP A 46 -5.91 -25.32 -14.61
CA ASP A 46 -5.87 -26.77 -14.71
C ASP A 46 -5.07 -27.26 -15.92
N THR A 47 -4.98 -28.57 -16.09
CA THR A 47 -4.27 -29.18 -17.23
C THR A 47 -4.94 -28.95 -18.58
N GLU A 48 -6.20 -28.57 -18.60
CA GLU A 48 -6.98 -28.24 -19.78
C GLU A 48 -6.91 -26.76 -20.15
N GLY A 49 -6.29 -25.94 -19.29
CA GLY A 49 -6.14 -24.49 -19.46
C GLY A 49 -7.33 -23.68 -18.92
N ASN A 50 -8.28 -24.29 -18.23
CA ASN A 50 -9.35 -23.53 -17.59
C ASN A 50 -8.78 -22.75 -16.40
N LYS A 51 -9.13 -21.46 -16.31
CA LYS A 51 -8.68 -20.56 -15.22
C LYS A 51 -9.76 -20.47 -14.15
N THR A 52 -9.42 -20.63 -12.89
CA THR A 52 -10.31 -20.36 -11.76
C THR A 52 -9.65 -19.34 -10.84
N ILE A 53 -10.36 -18.27 -10.56
CA ILE A 53 -9.94 -17.17 -9.68
C ILE A 53 -10.89 -17.16 -8.50
N LYS A 54 -10.36 -17.10 -7.27
CA LYS A 54 -11.13 -17.01 -6.02
C LYS A 54 -10.61 -15.86 -5.17
N VAL A 55 -11.53 -15.14 -4.53
CA VAL A 55 -11.24 -14.11 -3.53
C VAL A 55 -12.20 -14.31 -2.37
N GLY A 56 -11.72 -14.87 -1.26
CA GLY A 56 -12.60 -15.34 -0.19
C GLY A 56 -13.59 -16.40 -0.71
N ASP A 57 -14.87 -16.12 -0.58
CA ASP A 57 -15.96 -17.00 -1.03
C ASP A 57 -16.40 -16.76 -2.48
N ASP A 58 -15.90 -15.70 -3.11
CA ASP A 58 -16.24 -15.33 -4.49
C ASP A 58 -15.35 -16.06 -5.49
N SER A 59 -15.89 -16.46 -6.65
CA SER A 59 -15.11 -17.12 -7.68
C SER A 59 -15.57 -16.82 -9.10
N VAL A 60 -14.61 -16.82 -10.03
CA VAL A 60 -14.81 -16.79 -11.47
C VAL A 60 -14.07 -17.96 -12.11
N THR A 61 -14.76 -18.78 -12.88
CA THR A 61 -14.15 -19.83 -13.69
C THR A 61 -14.31 -19.51 -15.17
N ILE A 62 -13.19 -19.48 -15.88
CA ILE A 62 -13.10 -19.19 -17.32
C ILE A 62 -12.64 -20.45 -18.01
N LYS A 63 -13.49 -21.03 -18.84
CA LYS A 63 -13.17 -22.22 -19.63
C LYS A 63 -12.44 -21.84 -20.91
N THR A 64 -11.71 -22.77 -21.48
CA THR A 64 -10.97 -22.58 -22.74
C THR A 64 -11.88 -22.30 -23.93
N ASP A 65 -13.17 -22.65 -23.87
CA ASP A 65 -14.20 -22.31 -24.87
C ASP A 65 -14.79 -20.90 -24.73
N GLY A 66 -14.29 -20.12 -23.74
CA GLY A 66 -14.77 -18.78 -23.44
C GLY A 66 -15.99 -18.73 -22.50
N THR A 67 -16.48 -19.87 -22.03
CA THR A 67 -17.59 -19.90 -21.06
C THR A 67 -17.13 -19.42 -19.69
N LYS A 68 -17.90 -18.52 -19.07
CA LYS A 68 -17.62 -17.97 -17.73
C LYS A 68 -18.69 -18.45 -16.75
N GLU A 69 -18.25 -18.89 -15.57
CA GLU A 69 -19.10 -19.20 -14.42
C GLU A 69 -18.67 -18.32 -13.26
N THR A 70 -19.56 -17.49 -12.72
CA THR A 70 -19.25 -16.53 -11.65
C THR A 70 -20.10 -16.78 -10.43
N THR A 71 -19.50 -16.79 -9.26
CA THR A 71 -20.15 -16.86 -7.95
C THR A 71 -19.70 -15.65 -7.12
N GLY A 72 -20.65 -14.87 -6.61
CA GLY A 72 -20.36 -13.65 -5.83
C GLY A 72 -20.13 -12.41 -6.71
N LYS A 73 -19.71 -11.32 -6.06
CA LYS A 73 -19.49 -10.00 -6.72
C LYS A 73 -18.11 -9.39 -6.41
N GLY A 74 -17.24 -10.11 -5.73
CA GLY A 74 -15.99 -9.56 -5.20
C GLY A 74 -14.84 -9.49 -6.20
N ILE A 75 -14.97 -10.11 -7.36
CA ILE A 75 -13.97 -10.07 -8.41
C ILE A 75 -14.49 -9.10 -9.47
N LYS A 76 -13.77 -7.97 -9.65
CA LYS A 76 -14.16 -6.95 -10.63
C LYS A 76 -13.54 -7.30 -11.99
N GLU A 77 -14.32 -7.13 -13.05
CA GLU A 77 -13.85 -7.18 -14.44
C GLU A 77 -13.60 -5.75 -14.90
N ASP A 78 -12.37 -5.46 -15.33
CA ASP A 78 -12.03 -4.21 -16.00
C ASP A 78 -12.05 -4.45 -17.51
N GLY A 79 -12.85 -3.69 -18.24
CA GLY A 79 -13.10 -3.87 -19.67
C GLY A 79 -11.95 -3.36 -20.56
N ASP A 80 -10.69 -3.45 -20.14
CA ASP A 80 -9.52 -2.95 -20.89
C ASP A 80 -9.11 -3.81 -22.09
N GLY A 81 -9.76 -4.97 -22.29
CA GLY A 81 -9.52 -5.84 -23.41
C GLY A 81 -8.36 -6.82 -23.25
N THR A 82 -7.77 -6.93 -22.05
CA THR A 82 -6.73 -7.92 -21.71
C THR A 82 -7.33 -9.08 -20.91
N ASP A 83 -6.72 -10.28 -21.00
CA ASP A 83 -7.05 -11.43 -20.15
C ASP A 83 -6.16 -11.49 -18.89
N ASP A 84 -5.68 -10.35 -18.45
CA ASP A 84 -4.73 -10.24 -17.34
C ASP A 84 -5.43 -10.51 -16.00
N ILE A 85 -4.69 -11.11 -15.06
CA ILE A 85 -5.12 -11.29 -13.68
C ILE A 85 -4.30 -10.33 -12.84
N ILE A 86 -4.98 -9.36 -12.20
CA ILE A 86 -4.36 -8.32 -11.38
C ILE A 86 -4.67 -8.63 -9.93
N ILE A 87 -3.62 -8.82 -9.13
CA ILE A 87 -3.74 -9.01 -7.67
C ILE A 87 -3.29 -7.72 -7.00
N THR A 88 -4.15 -7.16 -6.16
CA THR A 88 -3.96 -5.88 -5.49
C THR A 88 -4.48 -5.93 -4.04
N GLY A 89 -4.40 -4.81 -3.34
CA GLY A 89 -4.97 -4.61 -2.01
C GLY A 89 -3.97 -4.77 -0.86
N ASP A 90 -4.43 -4.46 0.34
CA ASP A 90 -3.66 -4.43 1.59
C ASP A 90 -4.38 -5.26 2.66
N ASN A 91 -3.88 -6.45 2.97
CA ASN A 91 -4.49 -7.34 3.97
C ASN A 91 -4.25 -6.88 5.43
N THR A 92 -3.47 -5.83 5.64
CA THR A 92 -3.23 -5.26 6.97
C THR A 92 -4.29 -4.23 7.38
N LYS A 93 -5.18 -3.83 6.47
CA LYS A 93 -6.28 -2.88 6.71
C LYS A 93 -7.61 -3.60 6.94
N PRO A 94 -8.42 -3.19 7.93
CA PRO A 94 -9.75 -3.76 8.11
C PRO A 94 -10.68 -3.43 6.93
N THR A 95 -11.52 -4.38 6.56
CA THR A 95 -12.45 -4.36 5.41
C THR A 95 -13.57 -3.30 5.48
N GLU A 96 -13.71 -2.57 6.59
CA GLU A 96 -14.85 -1.66 6.85
C GLU A 96 -14.87 -0.37 6.03
N SER A 97 -13.81 -0.02 5.29
CA SER A 97 -13.73 1.27 4.58
C SER A 97 -14.28 1.27 3.13
N LEU A 98 -14.68 0.12 2.59
CA LEU A 98 -15.09 0.01 1.18
C LEU A 98 -16.60 -0.02 0.94
N ASN A 99 -17.43 -0.12 1.99
CA ASN A 99 -18.90 -0.12 1.84
C ASN A 99 -19.53 1.29 1.81
N ALA A 100 -18.75 2.36 1.96
CA ALA A 100 -19.28 3.73 2.02
C ALA A 100 -19.38 4.42 0.64
N GLU A 101 -18.80 3.89 -0.42
CA GLU A 101 -18.83 4.53 -1.75
C GLU A 101 -19.84 3.95 -2.76
N GLU A 102 -20.48 2.79 -2.47
CA GLU A 102 -21.45 2.18 -3.42
C GLU A 102 -22.93 2.50 -3.15
N GLU A 103 -23.30 3.21 -2.06
CA GLU A 103 -24.72 3.54 -1.78
C GLU A 103 -25.23 4.86 -2.37
N ASN A 104 -24.40 5.65 -3.07
CA ASN A 104 -24.79 6.99 -3.52
C ASN A 104 -25.11 7.12 -5.03
N THR A 105 -25.35 6.05 -5.77
CA THR A 105 -25.70 6.16 -7.21
C THR A 105 -26.98 5.45 -7.64
N SER A 106 -27.89 5.06 -6.73
CA SER A 106 -29.15 4.40 -7.16
C SER A 106 -30.42 4.85 -6.40
N GLU A 107 -30.62 6.15 -6.14
CA GLU A 107 -31.93 6.67 -5.78
C GLU A 107 -32.28 7.94 -6.57
N ALA A 108 -32.58 7.76 -7.84
CA ALA A 108 -33.40 8.65 -8.61
C ALA A 108 -34.30 7.81 -9.50
N GLU A 109 -35.38 7.29 -8.94
CA GLU A 109 -36.67 6.98 -9.53
C GLU A 109 -37.45 6.00 -8.66
N LYS A 110 -38.36 6.51 -7.80
CA LYS A 110 -39.76 6.09 -7.72
C LYS A 110 -40.45 6.74 -6.53
N SER A 111 -41.29 7.70 -6.86
CA SER A 111 -42.36 8.22 -6.04
C SER A 111 -43.43 7.15 -5.80
N GLY A 112 -44.01 7.15 -4.61
CA GLY A 112 -45.38 6.68 -4.45
C GLY A 112 -45.68 5.90 -3.21
N GLU A 113 -46.49 6.56 -2.35
CA GLU A 113 -47.52 6.01 -1.43
C GLU A 113 -47.12 5.43 -0.06
N ASN A 114 -47.33 6.30 0.94
CA ASN A 114 -48.35 6.20 2.02
C ASN A 114 -48.33 4.99 2.97
N THR A 115 -48.14 5.18 4.23
CA THR A 115 -49.07 5.34 5.37
C THR A 115 -48.40 5.04 6.70
N SER A 116 -48.49 6.03 7.58
CA SER A 116 -48.78 6.00 9.04
C SER A 116 -48.54 4.74 9.88
N GLU A 117 -47.90 4.93 11.03
CA GLU A 117 -48.34 4.84 12.46
C GLU A 117 -47.09 4.84 13.35
N VAL A 118 -46.82 5.81 14.16
CA VAL A 118 -47.21 6.12 15.56
C VAL A 118 -46.95 4.98 16.56
N GLU A 119 -46.03 5.19 17.44
CA GLU A 119 -46.02 5.21 18.92
C GLU A 119 -44.59 5.07 19.46
N LYS A 120 -44.08 6.06 20.15
CA LYS A 120 -44.09 6.45 21.57
C LYS A 120 -43.26 5.58 22.52
N SER A 121 -42.52 6.35 23.24
CA SER A 121 -42.03 6.29 24.65
C SER A 121 -40.61 5.78 24.82
N GLY A 122 -39.76 6.36 25.63
CA GLY A 122 -39.82 7.42 26.64
C GLY A 122 -38.47 7.44 27.37
N GLU A 123 -38.08 8.62 27.73
CA GLU A 123 -37.41 9.08 28.94
C GLU A 123 -36.39 8.20 29.69
N ASN A 124 -35.16 8.69 29.93
CA ASN A 124 -34.69 9.39 31.15
C ASN A 124 -33.19 9.66 31.03
N ALA A 125 -32.71 10.81 31.07
CA ALA A 125 -32.30 11.79 32.08
C ALA A 125 -31.43 11.24 33.24
N SER A 126 -30.25 11.80 33.36
CA SER A 126 -29.67 12.55 34.51
C SER A 126 -28.14 12.63 34.35
N GLU A 127 -27.66 13.84 34.28
CA GLU A 127 -26.97 14.71 35.29
C GLU A 127 -25.50 14.35 35.44
N VAL A 128 -24.66 15.30 34.96
CA VAL A 128 -23.95 16.40 35.64
C VAL A 128 -22.79 15.97 36.53
N GLU A 129 -21.57 16.39 36.19
CA GLU A 129 -20.78 17.32 37.00
C GLU A 129 -19.58 17.92 36.27
N LYS A 130 -19.38 19.20 36.55
CA LYS A 130 -18.34 20.14 36.17
C LYS A 130 -17.07 19.96 37.02
N SER A 131 -15.92 20.23 36.44
CA SER A 131 -14.81 21.05 36.97
C SER A 131 -13.59 20.79 36.10
N GLY A 132 -12.72 21.66 35.71
CA GLY A 132 -12.40 23.01 36.05
C GLY A 132 -11.26 23.41 35.11
N GLU A 133 -11.19 24.64 34.79
CA GLU A 133 -10.21 25.33 33.95
C GLU A 133 -8.78 25.24 34.52
N THR A 134 -7.79 25.08 33.63
CA THR A 134 -6.53 25.85 33.75
C THR A 134 -5.91 26.06 32.37
N GLU A 135 -5.79 27.31 32.01
CA GLU A 135 -5.00 27.84 30.91
C GLU A 135 -3.52 27.52 31.13
N GLU A 136 -2.84 27.04 30.08
CA GLU A 136 -1.40 27.19 29.98
C GLU A 136 -1.00 27.51 28.53
N GLN A 137 -0.33 28.66 28.42
CA GLN A 137 0.06 29.35 27.20
C GLN A 137 1.12 28.56 26.44
N ALA A 138 0.92 28.40 25.13
CA ALA A 138 1.92 27.93 24.18
C ALA A 138 2.97 29.02 23.92
N GLN A 139 4.22 28.75 24.20
CA GLN A 139 5.38 29.47 23.68
C GLN A 139 5.97 28.73 22.49
N GLU A 140 6.14 29.45 21.40
CA GLU A 140 6.89 29.03 20.22
C GLU A 140 8.38 28.81 20.56
N PRO A 141 9.06 27.80 19.98
CA PRO A 141 10.51 27.77 20.01
C PRO A 141 11.11 28.41 18.76
N GLY A 142 11.94 29.40 19.02
CA GLY A 142 12.72 30.14 18.03
C GLY A 142 13.77 29.29 17.30
N SER A 143 14.07 29.76 16.11
CA SER A 143 15.13 29.35 15.22
C SER A 143 16.52 29.37 15.90
N LEU A 144 17.25 28.24 15.77
CA LEU A 144 18.68 28.18 16.09
C LEU A 144 19.48 28.16 14.79
N GLU A 145 20.21 29.26 14.60
CA GLU A 145 21.27 29.42 13.61
C GLU A 145 22.45 28.46 13.89
N LEU A 146 22.93 27.87 12.81
CA LEU A 146 24.22 27.15 12.78
C LEU A 146 25.37 28.15 12.91
N LEU A 147 26.20 28.00 13.92
CA LEU A 147 27.55 28.56 13.98
C LEU A 147 28.56 27.42 13.80
N ALA A 148 29.38 27.57 12.78
CA ALA A 148 30.58 26.79 12.54
C ALA A 148 31.68 27.17 13.56
N PRO A 149 32.57 26.25 13.97
CA PRO A 149 33.80 26.63 14.64
C PRO A 149 34.96 26.72 13.66
N GLU A 150 35.56 27.90 13.63
CA GLU A 150 36.88 28.19 13.06
C GLU A 150 38.02 27.70 13.97
N ASP A 151 39.06 27.28 13.30
CA ASP A 151 40.45 27.10 13.63
C ASP A 151 40.99 27.56 15.01
N GLU A 152 41.71 26.66 15.70
CA GLU A 152 42.92 27.02 16.46
C GLU A 152 44.04 25.98 16.22
N GLU A 153 44.98 26.39 15.37
CA GLU A 153 46.34 25.90 15.26
C GLU A 153 47.17 26.53 16.37
N LYS A 154 47.93 25.76 17.18
CA LYS A 154 49.32 26.13 17.58
C LYS A 154 49.98 25.08 18.50
N GLN A 155 51.05 24.52 17.94
CA GLN A 155 52.39 24.33 18.52
C GLN A 155 52.56 23.63 19.86
N ALA A 156 53.27 22.49 19.81
CA ALA A 156 54.54 22.38 20.56
C ALA A 156 55.41 21.21 20.03
N GLN A 157 56.62 21.57 19.74
CA GLN A 157 57.71 20.78 19.17
C GLN A 157 58.42 19.93 20.26
N GLN A 158 59.04 18.83 19.74
CA GLN A 158 60.35 18.26 20.12
C GLN A 158 60.51 17.54 21.44
N LYS A 159 60.84 16.24 21.35
CA LYS A 159 62.20 15.77 21.69
C LYS A 159 62.45 14.34 21.18
N GLU A 160 63.42 14.26 20.29
CA GLU A 160 64.21 13.07 19.98
C GLU A 160 64.98 12.62 21.24
N THR A 161 65.16 11.31 21.39
CA THR A 161 66.48 10.72 21.71
C THR A 161 66.50 9.26 21.26
N GLU A 162 67.49 8.97 20.47
CA GLU A 162 68.01 7.67 20.06
C GLU A 162 68.41 6.77 21.23
N GLU A 163 68.29 5.46 21.06
CA GLU A 163 69.41 4.51 21.21
C GLU A 163 69.01 3.09 20.79
N LYS A 164 69.84 2.54 19.96
CA LYS A 164 69.97 1.13 19.53
C LYS A 164 71.41 0.71 19.96
N PRO A 165 71.84 -0.55 19.91
CA PRO A 165 71.31 -1.92 20.12
C PRO A 165 72.19 -2.78 21.04
N ALA A 166 71.82 -4.03 21.34
CA ALA A 166 72.69 -5.22 21.52
C ALA A 166 71.83 -6.40 21.99
N ASP A 167 71.71 -7.43 21.29
CA ASP A 167 72.54 -8.61 20.96
C ASP A 167 72.46 -9.71 22.05
N SER A 168 72.14 -10.92 21.51
CA SER A 168 72.60 -12.26 21.94
C SER A 168 71.85 -13.09 22.98
N GLN A 169 71.45 -14.24 22.43
CA GLN A 169 71.64 -15.62 22.98
C GLN A 169 70.40 -16.31 23.58
N GLU A 170 70.04 -17.36 22.82
CA GLU A 170 69.43 -18.58 23.37
C GLU A 170 70.25 -19.25 24.44
N PRO A 171 69.67 -20.05 25.30
CA PRO A 171 69.73 -21.49 25.08
C PRO A 171 68.52 -22.34 25.45
N GLU A 172 68.52 -23.49 24.87
CA GLU A 172 67.71 -24.69 24.88
C GLU A 172 67.27 -25.28 26.22
N GLN A 173 66.18 -26.12 26.10
CA GLN A 173 65.82 -27.36 26.85
C GLN A 173 65.12 -27.15 28.21
N ASP A 174 63.98 -27.78 28.50
CA ASP A 174 63.58 -29.18 28.49
C ASP A 174 62.10 -29.37 28.86
N GLU A 175 61.49 -30.32 28.15
CA GLU A 175 60.41 -31.25 28.51
C GLU A 175 59.57 -31.07 29.82
N LYS A 176 58.22 -31.07 29.68
CA LYS A 176 57.30 -32.19 30.02
C LYS A 176 55.83 -31.83 29.86
N SER A 177 55.25 -32.55 28.93
CA SER A 177 53.86 -33.12 28.85
C SER A 177 52.82 -32.77 29.91
N GLU A 178 51.69 -32.24 29.47
CA GLU A 178 50.41 -32.82 29.84
C GLU A 178 49.37 -32.65 28.71
N LYS A 179 48.77 -33.79 28.31
CA LYS A 179 47.78 -33.96 27.25
C LYS A 179 46.41 -33.43 27.72
N THR A 180 45.83 -32.54 26.97
CA THR A 180 44.36 -32.45 26.82
C THR A 180 43.99 -32.49 25.36
N SER A 181 43.12 -33.44 25.05
CA SER A 181 42.71 -33.85 23.72
C SER A 181 41.80 -32.81 23.08
N ASP A 182 42.31 -32.10 22.08
CA ASP A 182 41.47 -31.43 21.10
C ASP A 182 41.09 -32.45 20.02
N GLN A 183 39.81 -32.81 19.97
CA GLN A 183 39.25 -33.54 18.82
C GLN A 183 39.07 -32.55 17.68
N VAL A 184 40.00 -32.54 16.78
CA VAL A 184 39.82 -31.98 15.44
C VAL A 184 38.93 -32.94 14.67
N ILE A 185 37.74 -32.50 14.32
CA ILE A 185 36.86 -33.21 13.37
C ILE A 185 37.46 -32.97 11.98
N GLU A 186 38.18 -33.97 11.48
CA GLU A 186 38.72 -34.02 10.14
C GLU A 186 37.58 -34.25 9.14
N TYR A 187 37.26 -33.24 8.33
CA TYR A 187 36.34 -33.36 7.19
C TYR A 187 37.08 -34.17 6.11
N GLY A 188 36.58 -35.38 5.84
CA GLY A 188 37.11 -36.26 4.80
C GLY A 188 37.14 -35.59 3.42
N GLN A 189 38.28 -35.66 2.78
CA GLN A 189 38.46 -35.25 1.39
C GLN A 189 37.53 -36.08 0.48
N TYR A 190 36.71 -35.38 -0.29
CA TYR A 190 35.88 -35.96 -1.35
C TYR A 190 36.76 -36.11 -2.61
N ASP A 191 36.98 -37.35 -3.05
CA ASP A 191 37.70 -37.67 -4.28
C ASP A 191 36.71 -37.77 -5.45
N PRO A 192 36.81 -36.93 -6.50
CA PRO A 192 35.84 -36.89 -7.60
C PRO A 192 36.05 -37.91 -8.72
N GLU A 193 37.05 -38.81 -8.67
CA GLU A 193 37.37 -39.64 -9.84
C GLU A 193 36.88 -41.11 -9.80
N ALA A 194 36.18 -41.55 -8.78
CA ALA A 194 35.76 -42.96 -8.67
C ALA A 194 34.27 -43.22 -8.90
N GLN A 195 33.67 -42.73 -10.00
CA GLN A 195 32.43 -43.33 -10.53
C GLN A 195 32.17 -42.92 -11.99
N GLN A 196 32.90 -43.51 -12.90
CA GLN A 196 32.45 -43.71 -14.28
C GLN A 196 32.58 -45.18 -14.61
N GLU A 197 31.56 -45.98 -14.32
CA GLU A 197 31.22 -47.19 -15.09
C GLU A 197 29.79 -47.63 -14.81
N ALA A 198 28.99 -47.45 -15.88
CA ALA A 198 27.86 -48.26 -16.31
C ALA A 198 26.79 -48.78 -15.30
N ALA A 199 25.57 -48.30 -15.44
CA ALA A 199 24.43 -49.20 -15.41
C ALA A 199 23.25 -48.65 -16.23
N LYS A 200 22.87 -49.42 -17.23
CA LYS A 200 21.64 -49.36 -18.02
C LYS A 200 20.41 -49.48 -17.09
N PRO A 201 19.30 -48.75 -17.30
CA PRO A 201 18.16 -48.80 -16.39
C PRO A 201 17.42 -50.15 -16.51
N ALA A 202 17.36 -50.88 -15.38
CA ALA A 202 16.46 -51.99 -15.21
C ALA A 202 15.12 -51.50 -14.66
N ALA A 203 14.00 -52.02 -15.18
CA ALA A 203 12.64 -51.69 -14.77
C ALA A 203 12.42 -51.95 -13.27
N LYS A 204 11.86 -50.96 -12.55
CA LYS A 204 11.52 -51.04 -11.14
C LYS A 204 10.42 -52.06 -10.87
N PRO A 205 10.46 -52.85 -9.77
CA PRO A 205 9.41 -53.79 -9.39
C PRO A 205 8.12 -53.06 -8.97
N ALA A 206 6.99 -53.67 -9.30
CA ALA A 206 5.63 -53.14 -9.04
C ALA A 206 5.28 -52.82 -7.54
N ALA A 207 6.14 -53.18 -6.60
CA ALA A 207 6.00 -52.84 -5.20
C ALA A 207 6.46 -51.44 -4.81
N GLU A 208 7.40 -50.83 -5.58
CA GLU A 208 7.87 -49.46 -5.35
C GLU A 208 6.92 -48.41 -5.90
N GLN A 209 6.19 -48.72 -7.02
CA GLN A 209 5.17 -47.85 -7.56
C GLN A 209 3.98 -47.68 -6.60
N LYS A 210 3.60 -48.75 -5.85
CA LYS A 210 2.55 -48.63 -4.83
C LYS A 210 2.98 -47.85 -3.57
N ALA A 211 4.27 -47.78 -3.28
CA ALA A 211 4.82 -47.02 -2.16
C ALA A 211 4.88 -45.51 -2.51
N GLU A 212 5.18 -45.15 -3.75
CA GLU A 212 5.19 -43.78 -4.25
C GLU A 212 3.73 -43.25 -4.39
N GLU A 213 2.78 -44.08 -4.87
CA GLU A 213 1.35 -43.73 -4.90
C GLU A 213 0.75 -43.57 -3.48
N LYS A 214 1.22 -44.35 -2.51
CA LYS A 214 0.77 -44.26 -1.11
C LYS A 214 1.36 -43.00 -0.44
N LYS A 215 2.59 -42.63 -0.76
CA LYS A 215 3.22 -41.40 -0.27
C LYS A 215 2.59 -40.13 -0.87
N ALA A 216 2.21 -40.18 -2.16
CA ALA A 216 1.46 -39.11 -2.82
C ALA A 216 -0.01 -39.01 -2.35
N ALA A 217 -0.59 -40.11 -1.82
CA ALA A 217 -1.93 -40.12 -1.25
C ALA A 217 -1.93 -39.66 0.22
N GLU A 218 -0.84 -39.91 0.98
CA GLU A 218 -0.69 -39.39 2.36
C GLU A 218 -0.35 -37.90 2.39
N GLU A 219 0.27 -37.34 1.33
CA GLU A 219 0.51 -35.90 1.19
C GLU A 219 -0.77 -35.10 0.86
N LYS A 220 -1.87 -35.80 0.50
CA LYS A 220 -3.18 -35.19 0.19
C LYS A 220 -4.13 -35.03 1.39
N THR A 221 -3.78 -35.49 2.59
CA THR A 221 -4.66 -35.48 3.76
C THR A 221 -4.22 -34.58 4.92
N TYR A 222 -3.30 -33.65 4.68
CA TYR A 222 -3.02 -32.59 5.65
C TYR A 222 -3.68 -31.30 5.19
N GLU A 223 -5.00 -31.34 4.94
CA GLU A 223 -5.86 -30.15 4.94
C GLU A 223 -6.43 -29.98 6.35
N ASP A 224 -5.98 -28.93 6.95
CA ASP A 224 -6.49 -28.14 8.06
C ASP A 224 -7.85 -28.60 8.64
N THR A 225 -7.81 -29.39 9.73
CA THR A 225 -9.02 -29.75 10.51
C THR A 225 -9.23 -28.84 11.72
N ASN A 226 -8.57 -27.71 11.83
CA ASN A 226 -8.82 -26.71 12.85
C ASN A 226 -9.65 -25.55 12.28
N ALA A 227 -10.97 -25.76 12.14
CA ALA A 227 -11.89 -24.65 11.94
C ALA A 227 -11.93 -23.79 13.22
N PRO A 228 -11.79 -22.47 13.11
CA PRO A 228 -11.79 -21.57 14.27
C PRO A 228 -13.12 -21.60 15.01
N THR A 229 -13.06 -21.80 16.32
CA THR A 229 -14.23 -22.03 17.18
C THR A 229 -14.81 -20.76 17.80
N SER A 230 -14.19 -19.58 17.57
CA SER A 230 -14.70 -18.31 18.11
C SER A 230 -14.73 -17.18 17.06
N LEU A 231 -15.65 -16.21 17.28
CA LEU A 231 -15.77 -15.02 16.43
C LEU A 231 -14.50 -14.14 16.47
N THR A 232 -13.74 -14.19 17.56
CA THR A 232 -12.46 -13.51 17.72
C THR A 232 -11.35 -14.16 16.89
N GLU A 233 -11.32 -15.50 16.81
CA GLU A 233 -10.37 -16.22 15.95
C GLU A 233 -10.68 -16.01 14.47
N LYS A 234 -11.95 -15.99 14.08
CA LYS A 234 -12.36 -15.65 12.70
C LYS A 234 -12.00 -14.22 12.29
N ALA A 235 -12.08 -13.26 13.20
CA ALA A 235 -11.67 -11.88 12.94
C ALA A 235 -10.15 -11.72 12.85
N GLN A 236 -9.39 -12.51 13.61
CA GLN A 236 -7.93 -12.56 13.51
C GLN A 236 -7.45 -13.31 12.24
N GLU A 237 -8.19 -14.32 11.79
CA GLU A 237 -7.88 -15.09 10.58
C GLU A 237 -8.15 -14.26 9.31
N ALA A 238 -9.16 -13.39 9.32
CA ALA A 238 -9.44 -12.46 8.21
C ALA A 238 -8.33 -11.42 7.96
N ALA A 239 -7.52 -11.11 8.98
CA ALA A 239 -6.37 -10.21 8.85
C ALA A 239 -5.11 -10.87 8.26
N ARG A 240 -5.19 -12.13 7.76
CA ARG A 240 -4.03 -12.94 7.34
C ARG A 240 -4.24 -13.60 5.99
N ASN A 241 -4.92 -12.89 5.11
CA ASN A 241 -5.15 -13.36 3.76
C ASN A 241 -3.82 -13.47 3.00
N VAL A 242 -3.64 -14.58 2.30
CA VAL A 242 -2.45 -14.86 1.49
C VAL A 242 -2.84 -15.12 0.04
N VAL A 243 -1.84 -15.05 -0.85
CA VAL A 243 -2.02 -15.28 -2.28
C VAL A 243 -1.47 -16.65 -2.66
N LYS A 244 -2.25 -17.44 -3.42
CA LYS A 244 -1.84 -18.73 -3.95
C LYS A 244 -2.08 -18.77 -5.46
N ILE A 245 -1.04 -19.08 -6.23
CA ILE A 245 -1.08 -19.18 -7.68
C ILE A 245 -0.68 -20.60 -8.07
N ILE A 246 -1.52 -21.29 -8.85
CA ILE A 246 -1.30 -22.68 -9.26
C ILE A 246 -1.43 -22.77 -10.76
N ASN A 247 -0.35 -23.05 -11.48
CA ASN A 247 -0.40 -23.32 -12.91
C ASN A 247 -0.08 -24.78 -13.23
N LYS A 248 -1.08 -25.54 -13.64
CA LYS A 248 -0.92 -26.93 -14.11
C LYS A 248 -0.94 -27.06 -15.63
N SER A 249 -1.20 -25.97 -16.34
CA SER A 249 -1.19 -25.93 -17.80
C SER A 249 0.24 -25.96 -18.35
N ALA A 250 0.39 -26.39 -19.60
CA ALA A 250 1.64 -26.25 -20.34
C ALA A 250 1.93 -24.79 -20.75
N ASP A 251 0.88 -23.97 -20.82
CA ASP A 251 0.99 -22.56 -21.18
C ASP A 251 1.44 -21.73 -19.97
N ALA A 252 2.21 -20.68 -20.22
CA ALA A 252 2.62 -19.76 -19.17
C ALA A 252 1.43 -18.90 -18.70
N LEU A 253 1.30 -18.77 -17.39
CA LEU A 253 0.31 -17.87 -16.76
C LEU A 253 0.96 -16.54 -16.43
N LYS A 254 0.41 -15.43 -16.91
CA LYS A 254 0.80 -14.08 -16.49
C LYS A 254 -0.14 -13.59 -15.37
N VAL A 255 0.45 -13.05 -14.30
CA VAL A 255 -0.25 -12.42 -13.17
C VAL A 255 0.45 -11.10 -12.86
N ILE A 256 -0.32 -10.02 -12.75
CA ILE A 256 0.17 -8.70 -12.41
C ILE A 256 -0.01 -8.47 -10.90
N LEU A 257 1.06 -8.12 -10.22
CA LEU A 257 1.02 -7.67 -8.82
C LEU A 257 1.04 -6.14 -8.85
N ARG A 258 -0.08 -5.52 -8.45
CA ARG A 258 -0.26 -4.06 -8.50
C ARG A 258 -0.49 -3.50 -7.10
N ASP A 259 0.46 -2.72 -6.59
CA ASP A 259 0.38 -2.08 -5.27
C ASP A 259 -0.10 -3.05 -4.17
N LEU A 260 0.37 -4.29 -4.26
CA LEU A 260 -0.05 -5.40 -3.41
C LEU A 260 0.71 -5.36 -2.09
N LYS A 261 -0.02 -5.43 -0.97
CA LYS A 261 0.57 -5.59 0.35
C LYS A 261 -0.03 -6.78 1.08
N VAL A 262 0.81 -7.78 1.34
CA VAL A 262 0.45 -9.01 2.03
C VAL A 262 1.39 -9.26 3.21
N ASP A 263 0.84 -9.33 4.39
CA ASP A 263 1.51 -9.78 5.61
C ASP A 263 0.84 -11.06 6.10
N ALA A 264 1.59 -12.16 6.11
CA ALA A 264 1.09 -13.45 6.57
C ALA A 264 0.99 -13.56 8.11
N GLY A 265 1.39 -12.51 8.84
CA GLY A 265 1.23 -12.38 10.29
C GLY A 265 1.95 -13.48 11.07
N ASP A 266 1.27 -14.02 12.10
CA ASP A 266 1.77 -15.09 12.96
C ASP A 266 1.45 -16.50 12.43
N THR A 267 1.14 -16.63 11.14
CA THR A 267 0.90 -17.91 10.47
C THR A 267 2.21 -18.59 10.03
N ASN A 268 2.15 -19.89 9.69
CA ASN A 268 3.24 -20.62 9.05
C ASN A 268 3.19 -20.53 7.51
N LYS A 269 2.58 -19.47 6.94
CA LYS A 269 2.36 -19.34 5.50
C LYS A 269 3.36 -18.36 4.86
N SER A 270 3.63 -18.53 3.58
CA SER A 270 4.26 -17.51 2.74
C SER A 270 3.20 -16.50 2.29
N ALA A 271 3.59 -15.24 2.10
CA ALA A 271 2.65 -14.21 1.66
C ALA A 271 2.11 -14.52 0.25
N VAL A 272 2.99 -14.90 -0.67
CA VAL A 272 2.64 -15.40 -2.00
C VAL A 272 3.27 -16.76 -2.22
N THR A 273 2.47 -17.74 -2.66
CA THR A 273 2.94 -19.07 -3.05
C THR A 273 2.57 -19.36 -4.50
N VAL A 274 3.56 -19.74 -5.30
CA VAL A 274 3.38 -20.17 -6.68
C VAL A 274 3.76 -21.64 -6.80
N SER A 275 2.88 -22.45 -7.38
CA SER A 275 3.07 -23.90 -7.51
C SER A 275 2.47 -24.44 -8.81
N GLY A 276 2.72 -25.71 -9.10
CA GLY A 276 2.24 -26.40 -10.29
C GLY A 276 3.31 -26.66 -11.32
N THR A 277 2.96 -27.38 -12.39
CA THR A 277 3.92 -27.84 -13.40
C THR A 277 4.23 -26.81 -14.49
N GLY A 278 3.33 -25.84 -14.67
CA GLY A 278 3.44 -24.77 -15.66
C GLY A 278 4.25 -23.57 -15.16
N ASN A 279 4.74 -22.76 -16.09
CA ASN A 279 5.47 -21.53 -15.78
C ASN A 279 4.50 -20.39 -15.42
N VAL A 280 4.96 -19.49 -14.55
CA VAL A 280 4.21 -18.29 -14.15
C VAL A 280 5.12 -17.07 -14.35
N THR A 281 4.58 -16.03 -14.96
CA THR A 281 5.21 -14.71 -15.01
C THR A 281 4.49 -13.79 -14.03
N LEU A 282 5.25 -13.24 -13.08
CA LEU A 282 4.78 -12.20 -12.17
C LEU A 282 5.29 -10.86 -12.70
N GLU A 283 4.37 -10.08 -13.24
CA GLU A 283 4.63 -8.71 -13.68
C GLU A 283 4.44 -7.76 -12.51
N LEU A 284 5.43 -6.92 -12.25
CA LEU A 284 5.36 -5.93 -11.18
C LEU A 284 4.79 -4.62 -11.71
N ASP A 285 3.81 -4.07 -11.00
CA ASP A 285 3.23 -2.75 -11.25
C ASP A 285 3.12 -2.02 -9.90
N GLY A 286 3.74 -0.83 -9.80
CA GLY A 286 3.81 -0.09 -8.57
C GLY A 286 4.62 -0.78 -7.46
N LYS A 287 4.24 -0.54 -6.19
CA LYS A 287 4.96 -1.02 -5.01
C LYS A 287 4.29 -2.24 -4.39
N ASN A 288 4.94 -3.39 -4.45
CA ASN A 288 4.44 -4.63 -3.88
C ASN A 288 5.24 -5.02 -2.62
N GLU A 289 4.56 -5.30 -1.51
CA GLU A 289 5.15 -5.66 -0.20
C GLU A 289 4.64 -7.02 0.25
N LEU A 290 5.54 -7.98 0.43
CA LEU A 290 5.22 -9.36 0.80
C LEU A 290 6.00 -9.75 2.05
N THR A 291 5.30 -10.07 3.15
CA THR A 291 5.91 -10.50 4.40
C THR A 291 5.45 -11.92 4.74
N GLY A 292 6.40 -12.85 4.85
CA GLY A 292 6.16 -14.22 5.29
C GLY A 292 5.79 -14.30 6.76
N GLY A 293 5.06 -15.34 7.15
CA GLY A 293 4.54 -15.49 8.50
C GLY A 293 5.59 -15.83 9.55
N THR A 294 5.36 -15.40 10.79
CA THR A 294 6.23 -15.57 11.96
C THR A 294 5.78 -16.69 12.92
N GLY A 295 4.82 -17.51 12.51
CA GLY A 295 4.22 -18.55 13.37
C GLY A 295 5.24 -19.49 14.02
N THR A 296 4.88 -20.09 15.16
CA THR A 296 5.73 -21.02 15.90
C THR A 296 5.83 -22.36 15.18
N VAL A 297 7.04 -22.90 15.09
CA VAL A 297 7.28 -24.29 14.60
C VAL A 297 7.13 -25.22 15.78
N GLN A 298 6.03 -25.96 15.84
CA GLN A 298 5.86 -27.05 16.79
C GLN A 298 6.21 -28.37 16.11
N ASN A 299 7.26 -29.04 16.61
CA ASN A 299 7.58 -30.45 16.36
C ASN A 299 7.88 -30.93 14.92
N GLU A 300 8.42 -30.10 14.04
CA GLU A 300 8.83 -30.59 12.72
C GLU A 300 10.35 -30.83 12.67
N TYR A 301 10.71 -32.06 12.34
CA TYR A 301 12.09 -32.58 12.27
C TYR A 301 12.90 -32.07 11.07
N TYR A 302 12.33 -31.19 10.21
CA TYR A 302 12.94 -30.75 8.97
C TYR A 302 12.85 -29.24 8.74
N ALA A 303 13.88 -28.71 8.07
CA ALA A 303 13.96 -27.31 7.66
C ALA A 303 12.68 -26.83 6.97
N THR A 304 11.91 -25.99 7.64
CA THR A 304 10.72 -25.42 7.05
C THR A 304 11.07 -24.20 6.22
N ARG A 305 11.05 -24.36 4.90
CA ARG A 305 11.09 -23.27 3.92
C ARG A 305 9.72 -22.58 3.73
N ALA A 306 8.76 -22.91 4.57
CA ALA A 306 7.51 -22.17 4.68
C ALA A 306 7.81 -20.78 5.23
N ARG A 307 7.02 -19.76 4.92
CA ARG A 307 7.16 -18.39 5.44
C ARG A 307 8.06 -17.47 4.62
N ALA A 308 8.26 -17.78 3.35
CA ALA A 308 8.90 -16.82 2.46
C ALA A 308 7.97 -15.62 2.18
N GLY A 309 8.54 -14.46 1.87
CA GLY A 309 7.77 -13.39 1.26
C GLY A 309 7.13 -13.88 -0.05
N LEU A 310 7.95 -14.39 -0.97
CA LEU A 310 7.52 -15.07 -2.19
C LEU A 310 8.11 -16.47 -2.24
N LYS A 311 7.26 -17.50 -2.36
CA LYS A 311 7.68 -18.90 -2.54
C LYS A 311 7.26 -19.42 -3.90
N SER A 312 8.20 -20.07 -4.61
CA SER A 312 7.96 -20.72 -5.88
C SER A 312 8.74 -22.04 -5.98
N GLU A 313 8.34 -22.91 -6.89
CA GLU A 313 9.23 -23.98 -7.35
C GLU A 313 10.38 -23.37 -8.16
N MET A 314 11.60 -23.96 -7.98
CA MET A 314 12.82 -23.46 -8.61
C MET A 314 12.69 -23.28 -10.13
N GLY A 315 12.89 -22.06 -10.60
CA GLY A 315 12.90 -21.73 -12.02
C GLY A 315 11.55 -21.76 -12.73
N LYS A 316 10.44 -21.93 -12.00
CA LYS A 316 9.09 -21.96 -12.57
C LYS A 316 8.39 -20.60 -12.63
N THR A 317 8.80 -19.68 -11.79
CA THR A 317 8.27 -18.32 -11.74
C THR A 317 9.33 -17.35 -12.21
N THR A 318 8.94 -16.43 -13.09
CA THR A 318 9.79 -15.33 -13.55
C THR A 318 9.16 -14.00 -13.13
N ILE A 319 9.92 -13.17 -12.44
CA ILE A 319 9.54 -11.82 -12.08
C ILE A 319 10.01 -10.87 -13.17
N THR A 320 9.07 -10.07 -13.71
CA THR A 320 9.29 -9.10 -14.79
C THR A 320 8.79 -7.71 -14.39
N ASP A 321 9.19 -6.70 -15.14
CA ASP A 321 8.73 -5.31 -15.02
C ASP A 321 8.82 -4.63 -16.38
N ASP A 322 7.74 -4.69 -17.13
CA ASP A 322 7.63 -4.08 -18.47
C ASP A 322 7.50 -2.54 -18.38
N GLY A 323 6.97 -2.03 -17.24
CA GLY A 323 6.76 -0.60 -16.98
C GLY A 323 7.98 0.16 -16.46
N ASN A 324 9.00 -0.54 -15.96
CA ASN A 324 10.23 -0.01 -15.31
C ASN A 324 10.00 0.74 -13.98
N ASP A 325 8.83 0.67 -13.36
CA ASP A 325 8.52 1.29 -12.07
C ASP A 325 8.12 0.26 -10.99
N GLY A 326 7.98 -1.00 -11.36
CA GLY A 326 7.64 -2.11 -10.50
C GLY A 326 8.69 -2.35 -9.41
N THR A 327 8.22 -2.42 -8.17
CA THR A 327 9.03 -2.71 -6.99
C THR A 327 8.44 -3.87 -6.23
N LEU A 328 9.28 -4.84 -5.84
CA LEU A 328 8.92 -5.93 -4.95
C LEU A 328 9.79 -5.87 -3.69
N ILE A 329 9.15 -5.68 -2.55
CA ILE A 329 9.77 -5.83 -1.23
C ILE A 329 9.30 -7.16 -0.64
N ALA A 330 10.20 -8.13 -0.53
CA ALA A 330 9.89 -9.46 -0.05
C ALA A 330 10.69 -9.78 1.23
N THR A 331 9.98 -10.01 2.33
CA THR A 331 10.60 -10.30 3.64
C THR A 331 10.20 -11.69 4.10
N GLY A 332 11.16 -12.50 4.50
CA GLY A 332 10.92 -13.81 5.10
C GLY A 332 10.43 -13.70 6.53
N GLY A 333 9.65 -14.68 6.98
CA GLY A 333 9.16 -14.75 8.35
C GLY A 333 10.28 -15.00 9.37
N THR A 334 10.27 -14.26 10.46
CA THR A 334 11.20 -14.37 11.59
C THR A 334 10.85 -15.59 12.46
N ILE A 335 11.84 -16.21 13.09
CA ILE A 335 11.67 -17.24 14.11
C ILE A 335 12.11 -16.69 15.45
N VAL A 336 11.23 -16.81 16.43
CA VAL A 336 11.57 -16.57 17.84
C VAL A 336 11.83 -17.92 18.51
N VAL A 337 13.03 -18.10 19.06
CA VAL A 337 13.48 -19.32 19.73
C VAL A 337 13.30 -19.11 21.23
N ASP A 338 12.33 -19.80 21.80
CA ASP A 338 12.03 -19.83 23.24
C ASP A 338 12.48 -21.16 23.89
N ASP A 339 12.16 -21.33 25.15
CA ASP A 339 12.53 -22.53 25.93
C ASP A 339 11.86 -23.83 25.40
N SER A 340 10.85 -23.75 24.54
CA SER A 340 10.17 -24.93 23.96
C SER A 340 11.04 -25.72 22.99
N TYR A 341 12.10 -25.11 22.45
CA TYR A 341 13.08 -25.75 21.57
C TYR A 341 14.16 -26.54 22.31
N ALA A 342 14.24 -26.41 23.64
CA ALA A 342 15.24 -27.16 24.44
C ALA A 342 15.01 -28.68 24.33
N GLY A 343 16.11 -29.42 24.01
CA GLY A 343 16.06 -30.89 23.85
C GLY A 343 15.46 -31.38 22.53
N THR A 344 15.11 -30.49 21.60
CA THR A 344 14.72 -30.84 20.24
C THR A 344 15.99 -31.02 19.36
N SER A 345 15.87 -31.72 18.24
CA SER A 345 16.97 -31.93 17.29
C SER A 345 16.48 -31.64 15.87
N GLY A 346 17.39 -31.30 14.98
CA GLY A 346 17.08 -31.01 13.58
C GLY A 346 17.65 -29.66 13.10
N THR A 347 17.15 -29.15 12.01
CA THR A 347 17.52 -27.86 11.47
C THR A 347 16.26 -27.00 11.28
N ILE A 348 16.26 -25.81 11.80
CA ILE A 348 15.18 -24.84 11.70
C ILE A 348 15.71 -23.60 10.96
N VAL A 349 15.08 -23.24 9.86
CA VAL A 349 15.48 -22.12 9.01
C VAL A 349 14.37 -21.09 8.97
N ALA A 350 14.67 -19.82 9.23
CA ALA A 350 13.75 -18.71 9.06
C ALA A 350 13.36 -18.52 7.58
N GLY A 351 12.27 -17.81 7.33
CA GLY A 351 11.75 -17.61 5.97
C GLY A 351 12.74 -16.89 5.06
N LEU A 352 12.76 -17.27 3.79
CA LEU A 352 13.52 -16.54 2.77
C LEU A 352 12.73 -15.31 2.30
N GLY A 353 13.43 -14.26 1.83
CA GLY A 353 12.73 -13.15 1.15
C GLY A 353 12.05 -13.67 -0.11
N ILE A 354 12.84 -14.26 -1.03
CA ILE A 354 12.36 -14.90 -2.25
C ILE A 354 12.93 -16.30 -2.33
N ASP A 355 12.06 -17.31 -2.50
CA ASP A 355 12.40 -18.71 -2.63
C ASP A 355 11.95 -19.24 -4.00
N GLY A 356 12.89 -19.46 -4.92
CA GLY A 356 12.69 -20.21 -6.17
C GLY A 356 12.42 -19.40 -7.43
N ALA A 357 12.02 -18.13 -7.35
CA ALA A 357 11.69 -17.33 -8.53
C ALA A 357 12.93 -16.82 -9.28
N VAL A 358 12.88 -16.83 -10.61
CA VAL A 358 13.85 -16.17 -11.51
C VAL A 358 13.58 -14.66 -11.50
N ILE A 359 14.63 -13.85 -11.49
CA ILE A 359 14.52 -12.39 -11.53
C ILE A 359 15.00 -11.89 -12.89
N ALA A 360 14.07 -11.38 -13.70
CA ALA A 360 14.36 -10.85 -15.04
C ALA A 360 14.22 -9.32 -15.11
N GLY A 361 13.52 -8.68 -14.15
CA GLY A 361 13.30 -7.24 -14.15
C GLY A 361 12.84 -6.71 -12.78
N GLY A 362 12.53 -5.42 -12.72
CA GLY A 362 12.02 -4.73 -11.56
C GLY A 362 13.08 -4.30 -10.54
N THR A 363 12.59 -3.59 -9.52
CA THR A 363 13.38 -3.25 -8.34
C THR A 363 13.03 -4.23 -7.22
N ILE A 364 13.94 -5.10 -6.87
CA ILE A 364 13.74 -6.18 -5.90
C ILE A 364 14.49 -5.86 -4.62
N VAL A 365 13.79 -5.78 -3.50
CA VAL A 365 14.37 -5.66 -2.16
C VAL A 365 13.95 -6.90 -1.37
N ALA A 366 14.85 -7.86 -1.23
CA ALA A 366 14.56 -9.11 -0.57
C ALA A 366 15.36 -9.24 0.73
N LYS A 367 14.67 -9.52 1.83
CA LYS A 367 15.27 -9.74 3.15
C LYS A 367 14.87 -11.13 3.67
N GLY A 368 15.84 -11.92 4.13
CA GLY A 368 15.61 -13.13 4.89
C GLY A 368 15.04 -12.84 6.28
N GLY A 369 14.26 -13.75 6.83
CA GLY A 369 13.75 -13.69 8.19
C GLY A 369 14.88 -13.82 9.23
N ASP A 370 14.75 -13.13 10.32
CA ASP A 370 15.71 -13.17 11.41
C ASP A 370 15.45 -14.41 12.30
N VAL A 371 16.46 -14.86 13.05
CA VAL A 371 16.33 -15.78 14.17
C VAL A 371 16.63 -15.00 15.44
N VAL A 372 15.67 -14.93 16.35
CA VAL A 372 15.77 -14.20 17.61
C VAL A 372 15.73 -15.18 18.78
N PHE A 373 16.78 -15.21 19.58
CA PHE A 373 16.86 -16.03 20.78
C PHE A 373 16.36 -15.28 22.00
N GLU A 374 15.27 -15.77 22.58
CA GLU A 374 14.71 -15.31 23.86
C GLU A 374 14.84 -16.38 24.95
N SER A 375 15.47 -17.54 24.64
CA SER A 375 15.59 -18.67 25.55
C SER A 375 16.73 -18.49 26.56
N SER A 376 16.43 -18.79 27.81
CA SER A 376 17.40 -18.94 28.90
C SER A 376 17.78 -20.40 29.18
N ALA A 377 17.15 -21.36 28.47
CA ALA A 377 17.38 -22.77 28.65
C ALA A 377 18.79 -23.19 28.19
N SER A 378 19.39 -24.12 28.90
CA SER A 378 20.67 -24.77 28.53
C SER A 378 20.41 -26.19 28.09
N GLY A 379 21.02 -26.67 27.01
CA GLY A 379 20.87 -28.03 26.53
C GLY A 379 21.16 -28.19 25.05
N ASN A 380 20.94 -29.37 24.51
CA ASN A 380 20.98 -29.58 23.08
C ASN A 380 19.81 -28.87 22.42
N ALA A 381 20.08 -28.14 21.36
CA ALA A 381 19.10 -27.46 20.54
C ALA A 381 19.32 -27.82 19.08
N PRO A 382 18.29 -27.62 18.21
CA PRO A 382 18.43 -27.72 16.77
C PRO A 382 19.50 -26.76 16.25
N TYR A 383 19.95 -27.01 15.03
CA TYR A 383 20.66 -26.00 14.25
C TYR A 383 19.66 -24.92 13.80
N PHE A 384 19.97 -23.67 14.04
CA PHE A 384 19.15 -22.53 13.64
C PHE A 384 19.87 -21.71 12.58
N ALA A 385 19.20 -21.46 11.47
CA ALA A 385 19.69 -20.57 10.43
C ALA A 385 18.68 -19.45 10.14
N ALA A 386 19.15 -18.22 10.10
CA ALA A 386 18.36 -17.12 9.57
C ALA A 386 18.14 -17.28 8.06
N GLY A 387 17.05 -16.73 7.54
CA GLY A 387 16.69 -16.88 6.14
C GLY A 387 17.65 -16.14 5.21
N SER A 388 17.84 -16.65 4.00
CA SER A 388 18.54 -15.92 2.94
C SER A 388 17.62 -14.86 2.32
N GLY A 389 18.21 -13.78 1.78
CA GLY A 389 17.45 -12.77 1.02
C GLY A 389 16.80 -13.42 -0.19
N ILE A 390 17.60 -14.09 -1.03
CA ILE A 390 17.13 -14.72 -2.26
C ILE A 390 17.78 -16.10 -2.44
N LEU A 391 16.95 -17.08 -2.81
CA LEU A 391 17.37 -18.33 -3.38
C LEU A 391 16.71 -18.47 -4.76
N THR A 392 17.50 -18.56 -5.83
CA THR A 392 17.02 -18.58 -7.22
C THR A 392 17.94 -19.36 -8.13
N THR A 393 17.46 -19.72 -9.32
CA THR A 393 18.29 -20.30 -10.39
C THR A 393 18.91 -19.23 -11.29
N GLU A 394 18.29 -18.06 -11.42
CA GLU A 394 18.79 -17.02 -12.32
C GLU A 394 18.40 -15.60 -11.88
N ILE A 395 19.35 -14.67 -12.04
CA ILE A 395 19.12 -13.23 -12.04
C ILE A 395 19.65 -12.72 -13.38
N SER A 396 18.73 -12.34 -14.29
CA SER A 396 19.06 -11.88 -15.64
C SER A 396 18.87 -10.38 -15.84
N GLY A 397 18.21 -9.69 -14.90
CA GLY A 397 17.92 -8.26 -15.00
C GLY A 397 17.51 -7.64 -13.69
N GLY A 398 17.07 -6.38 -13.75
CA GLY A 398 16.57 -5.62 -12.61
C GLY A 398 17.65 -5.05 -11.70
N ILE A 399 17.16 -4.38 -10.64
CA ILE A 399 17.97 -3.87 -9.53
C ILE A 399 17.61 -4.71 -8.31
N VAL A 400 18.59 -5.45 -7.77
CA VAL A 400 18.37 -6.44 -6.72
C VAL A 400 19.17 -6.07 -5.49
N GLU A 401 18.49 -5.82 -4.38
CA GLU A 401 19.06 -5.73 -3.04
C GLU A 401 18.60 -6.96 -2.23
N ALA A 402 19.53 -7.89 -2.00
CA ALA A 402 19.27 -9.11 -1.26
C ALA A 402 20.04 -9.09 0.06
N THR A 403 19.33 -9.19 1.19
CA THR A 403 19.94 -9.19 2.52
C THR A 403 19.55 -10.44 3.28
N GLY A 404 20.52 -11.14 3.84
CA GLY A 404 20.29 -12.26 4.74
C GLY A 404 19.68 -11.80 6.06
N GLY A 405 18.89 -12.65 6.68
CA GLY A 405 18.36 -12.44 8.03
C GLY A 405 19.48 -12.51 9.07
N SER A 406 19.26 -11.85 10.19
CA SER A 406 20.23 -11.80 11.31
C SER A 406 19.93 -12.89 12.34
N ALA A 407 20.99 -13.37 12.97
CA ALA A 407 20.94 -14.27 14.11
C ALA A 407 21.24 -13.48 15.39
N ILE A 408 20.16 -13.18 16.17
CA ILE A 408 20.15 -12.19 17.26
C ILE A 408 19.93 -12.91 18.60
N GLY A 409 20.63 -12.46 19.64
CA GLY A 409 20.42 -12.89 21.03
C GLY A 409 21.59 -13.63 21.66
N ASP A 410 21.50 -13.89 22.96
CA ASP A 410 22.56 -14.47 23.80
C ASP A 410 22.38 -15.97 24.07
N GLY A 411 21.68 -16.68 23.18
CA GLY A 411 21.28 -18.06 23.37
C GLY A 411 22.35 -18.95 24.00
N THR A 412 22.00 -19.59 25.13
CA THR A 412 22.82 -20.58 25.85
C THR A 412 22.54 -22.01 25.37
N LEU A 413 21.57 -22.17 24.46
CA LEU A 413 21.30 -23.44 23.80
C LEU A 413 22.50 -23.80 22.90
N GLY A 414 23.03 -25.00 23.06
CA GLY A 414 24.26 -25.47 22.38
C GLY A 414 24.13 -25.73 20.88
N GLY A 415 23.10 -25.21 20.22
CA GLY A 415 22.90 -25.31 18.78
C GLY A 415 23.78 -24.32 17.98
N LEU A 416 24.15 -24.70 16.78
CA LEU A 416 24.80 -23.76 15.85
C LEU A 416 23.78 -22.73 15.38
N LEU A 417 24.21 -21.47 15.38
CA LEU A 417 23.43 -20.32 14.97
C LEU A 417 24.11 -19.63 13.80
N GLU A 418 23.49 -19.69 12.62
CA GLU A 418 24.04 -19.14 11.40
C GLU A 418 23.18 -17.97 10.88
N ALA A 419 23.84 -16.87 10.52
CA ALA A 419 23.19 -15.75 9.86
C ALA A 419 22.87 -16.09 8.40
N GLY A 420 21.79 -15.54 7.87
CA GLY A 420 21.34 -15.75 6.50
C GLY A 420 22.28 -15.14 5.45
N TYR A 421 22.15 -15.58 4.21
CA TYR A 421 22.97 -15.10 3.08
C TYR A 421 22.23 -14.06 2.28
N GLY A 422 22.97 -13.17 1.59
CA GLY A 422 22.37 -12.26 0.62
C GLY A 422 21.67 -13.04 -0.48
N VAL A 423 22.43 -13.75 -1.30
CA VAL A 423 21.92 -14.66 -2.33
C VAL A 423 22.55 -16.04 -2.13
N GLY A 424 21.71 -17.04 -2.05
CA GLY A 424 22.14 -18.43 -1.94
C GLY A 424 21.43 -19.20 -0.83
N GLY A 425 21.97 -20.35 -0.53
CA GLY A 425 21.53 -21.26 0.52
C GLY A 425 22.64 -22.24 0.84
N ASP A 426 22.51 -22.96 1.95
CA ASP A 426 23.43 -24.02 2.35
C ASP A 426 22.86 -25.40 2.08
N ASP A 427 23.68 -26.40 2.32
CA ASP A 427 23.31 -27.81 2.14
C ASP A 427 22.23 -28.26 3.15
N PHE A 428 22.02 -27.52 4.24
CA PHE A 428 21.02 -27.82 5.26
C PHE A 428 19.57 -27.50 4.82
N ILE A 429 19.40 -26.53 3.89
CA ILE A 429 18.08 -26.26 3.30
C ILE A 429 17.77 -27.11 2.07
N ASN A 430 18.49 -28.22 1.90
CA ASN A 430 18.30 -29.17 0.81
C ASN A 430 18.34 -28.52 -0.58
N VAL A 431 19.30 -27.60 -0.78
CA VAL A 431 19.56 -26.93 -2.07
C VAL A 431 20.68 -27.61 -2.88
N SER A 432 21.04 -28.84 -2.51
CA SER A 432 22.04 -29.60 -3.24
C SER A 432 21.65 -29.70 -4.72
N GLY A 433 22.52 -29.20 -5.59
CA GLY A 433 22.30 -29.18 -7.04
C GLY A 433 21.66 -27.93 -7.60
N VAL A 434 21.24 -26.96 -6.79
CA VAL A 434 20.81 -25.62 -7.29
C VAL A 434 22.04 -24.90 -7.84
N LYS A 435 21.93 -24.48 -9.10
CA LYS A 435 22.92 -23.65 -9.78
C LYS A 435 22.31 -22.28 -10.00
N THR A 436 22.94 -21.25 -9.48
CA THR A 436 22.50 -19.87 -9.70
C THR A 436 23.36 -19.20 -10.76
N ALA A 437 22.72 -18.60 -11.74
CA ALA A 437 23.37 -17.78 -12.75
C ALA A 437 23.01 -16.31 -12.54
N ILE A 438 24.00 -15.43 -12.51
CA ILE A 438 23.80 -13.98 -12.62
C ILE A 438 24.29 -13.59 -14.01
N THR A 439 23.33 -13.30 -14.90
CA THR A 439 23.60 -13.02 -16.32
C THR A 439 23.39 -11.54 -16.66
N GLY A 440 22.81 -10.76 -15.73
CA GLY A 440 22.55 -9.33 -15.90
C GLY A 440 22.09 -8.63 -14.62
N GLY A 441 21.67 -7.38 -14.75
CA GLY A 441 21.18 -6.54 -13.65
C GLY A 441 22.27 -5.94 -12.77
N THR A 442 21.83 -5.22 -11.74
CA THR A 442 22.69 -4.69 -10.67
C THR A 442 22.27 -5.37 -9.35
N VAL A 443 23.15 -6.19 -8.80
CA VAL A 443 22.90 -7.04 -7.63
C VAL A 443 23.76 -6.60 -6.46
N LYS A 444 23.14 -6.21 -5.36
CA LYS A 444 23.78 -6.03 -4.06
C LYS A 444 23.31 -7.13 -3.12
N ALA A 445 24.23 -8.02 -2.77
CA ALA A 445 23.98 -9.16 -1.91
C ALA A 445 24.73 -8.97 -0.59
N THR A 446 24.00 -8.87 0.52
CA THR A 446 24.58 -8.64 1.84
C THR A 446 24.22 -9.79 2.79
N GLY A 447 25.19 -10.38 3.42
CA GLY A 447 24.97 -11.38 4.47
C GLY A 447 24.35 -10.78 5.72
N GLY A 448 23.58 -11.58 6.43
CA GLY A 448 22.98 -11.20 7.73
C GLY A 448 24.04 -11.09 8.83
N ASN A 449 23.69 -10.41 9.91
CA ASN A 449 24.57 -10.29 11.07
C ASN A 449 24.35 -11.49 12.01
N GLY A 450 25.44 -12.05 12.52
CA GLY A 450 25.41 -13.16 13.47
C GLY A 450 26.23 -12.88 14.72
N LYS A 451 25.97 -13.59 15.82
CA LYS A 451 26.79 -13.49 17.03
C LYS A 451 28.17 -14.08 16.76
N SER A 452 28.25 -15.33 16.30
CA SER A 452 29.50 -16.03 16.07
C SER A 452 30.03 -15.82 14.65
N LEU A 453 29.21 -16.04 13.64
CA LEU A 453 29.57 -15.93 12.24
C LEU A 453 28.57 -15.08 11.48
N GLY A 454 29.05 -14.05 10.77
CA GLY A 454 28.25 -13.28 9.82
C GLY A 454 27.92 -14.10 8.57
N GLY A 455 26.73 -13.85 7.98
CA GLY A 455 26.32 -14.50 6.73
C GLY A 455 27.18 -14.09 5.54
N PHE A 456 27.21 -14.91 4.51
CA PHE A 456 27.91 -14.58 3.26
C PHE A 456 27.07 -13.64 2.39
N GLY A 457 27.73 -12.80 1.59
CA GLY A 457 27.06 -12.07 0.52
C GLY A 457 26.47 -13.03 -0.51
N LEU A 458 27.34 -13.87 -1.12
CA LEU A 458 26.96 -14.92 -2.05
C LEU A 458 27.46 -16.27 -1.54
N ARG A 459 26.56 -17.25 -1.33
CA ARG A 459 26.91 -18.60 -0.89
C ARG A 459 26.12 -19.64 -1.66
N LEU A 460 26.81 -20.31 -2.61
CA LEU A 460 26.37 -21.52 -3.29
C LEU A 460 27.58 -22.27 -3.78
N SER A 461 27.52 -23.58 -3.76
CA SER A 461 28.62 -24.46 -4.25
C SER A 461 28.86 -24.33 -5.76
N SER A 462 27.90 -23.85 -6.53
CA SER A 462 28.01 -23.64 -7.98
C SER A 462 27.24 -22.37 -8.41
N MET A 463 27.98 -21.27 -8.58
CA MET A 463 27.45 -20.00 -9.07
C MET A 463 28.21 -19.55 -10.32
N SER A 464 27.48 -19.06 -11.34
CA SER A 464 28.06 -18.42 -12.52
C SER A 464 27.66 -16.95 -12.57
N ILE A 465 28.64 -16.08 -12.82
CA ILE A 465 28.44 -14.64 -12.94
C ILE A 465 29.00 -14.20 -14.29
N SER A 466 28.15 -13.92 -15.25
CA SER A 466 28.55 -13.64 -16.63
C SER A 466 28.13 -12.26 -17.16
N GLY A 467 27.34 -11.52 -16.43
CA GLY A 467 26.89 -10.18 -16.79
C GLY A 467 26.49 -9.32 -15.58
N GLY A 468 26.27 -8.04 -15.81
CA GLY A 468 25.83 -7.08 -14.80
C GLY A 468 26.92 -6.63 -13.82
N THR A 469 26.48 -5.91 -12.78
CA THR A 469 27.30 -5.49 -11.64
C THR A 469 26.86 -6.24 -10.39
N VAL A 470 27.79 -6.89 -9.70
CA VAL A 470 27.53 -7.67 -8.49
C VAL A 470 28.38 -7.14 -7.34
N ILE A 471 27.73 -6.71 -6.27
CA ILE A 471 28.35 -6.24 -5.03
C ILE A 471 27.97 -7.23 -3.93
N ALA A 472 28.91 -8.04 -3.51
CA ALA A 472 28.73 -9.08 -2.51
C ALA A 472 29.45 -8.70 -1.21
N GLN A 473 28.68 -8.52 -0.13
CA GLN A 473 29.23 -8.13 1.17
C GLN A 473 28.87 -9.14 2.24
N GLY A 474 29.84 -9.59 3.01
CA GLY A 474 29.62 -10.43 4.18
C GLY A 474 28.99 -9.63 5.34
N GLY A 475 28.20 -10.31 6.16
CA GLY A 475 27.62 -9.77 7.40
C GLY A 475 28.62 -9.70 8.54
N THR A 476 28.23 -9.04 9.63
CA THR A 476 29.07 -8.88 10.83
C THR A 476 28.91 -10.05 11.82
N GLY A 477 29.93 -10.31 12.65
CA GLY A 477 29.89 -11.36 13.67
C GLY A 477 31.11 -11.28 14.61
N GLU A 478 31.34 -12.30 15.44
CA GLU A 478 32.68 -12.49 16.03
C GLU A 478 33.69 -12.72 14.91
N THR A 479 33.33 -13.58 13.94
CA THR A 479 33.96 -13.67 12.63
C THR A 479 33.02 -13.08 11.60
N GLY A 480 33.48 -12.12 10.82
CA GLY A 480 32.72 -11.56 9.71
C GLY A 480 32.47 -12.60 8.63
N GLY A 481 31.30 -12.54 7.96
CA GLY A 481 31.01 -13.36 6.80
C GLY A 481 31.88 -12.99 5.60
N SER A 482 32.11 -13.91 4.69
CA SER A 482 32.84 -13.61 3.44
C SER A 482 31.93 -12.97 2.40
N GLY A 483 32.51 -12.20 1.46
CA GLY A 483 31.78 -11.62 0.35
C GLY A 483 31.21 -12.72 -0.54
N VAL A 484 32.04 -13.60 -1.05
CA VAL A 484 31.70 -14.70 -1.98
C VAL A 484 32.35 -16.01 -1.54
N GLN A 485 31.58 -17.11 -1.55
CA GLN A 485 32.15 -18.45 -1.31
C GLN A 485 32.74 -19.04 -2.58
N SER A 486 31.91 -19.31 -3.58
CA SER A 486 32.34 -19.95 -4.83
C SER A 486 31.67 -19.30 -6.03
N ALA A 487 32.44 -19.05 -7.11
CA ALA A 487 31.87 -18.52 -8.33
C ALA A 487 32.76 -18.76 -9.56
N THR A 488 32.13 -18.93 -10.73
CA THR A 488 32.77 -18.75 -12.03
C THR A 488 32.38 -17.39 -12.60
N ILE A 489 33.35 -16.50 -12.78
CA ILE A 489 33.14 -15.13 -13.23
C ILE A 489 33.70 -14.96 -14.62
N SER A 490 32.90 -14.53 -15.60
CA SER A 490 33.32 -14.51 -17.02
C SER A 490 33.12 -13.18 -17.77
N GLY A 491 32.43 -12.16 -17.21
CA GLY A 491 32.20 -10.96 -17.99
C GLY A 491 31.55 -9.79 -17.24
N SER A 492 31.53 -9.83 -15.93
CA SER A 492 30.83 -8.89 -15.06
C SER A 492 31.78 -7.99 -14.27
N THR A 493 31.23 -6.93 -13.66
CA THR A 493 31.87 -6.23 -12.55
C THR A 493 31.48 -6.90 -11.25
N VAL A 494 32.46 -7.43 -10.49
CA VAL A 494 32.22 -8.08 -9.20
C VAL A 494 33.05 -7.42 -8.13
N VAL A 495 32.40 -7.01 -7.04
CA VAL A 495 33.03 -6.48 -5.83
C VAL A 495 32.70 -7.42 -4.68
N ALA A 496 33.69 -8.11 -4.14
CA ALA A 496 33.55 -9.03 -3.02
C ALA A 496 34.20 -8.44 -1.77
N VAL A 497 33.39 -8.16 -0.73
CA VAL A 497 33.84 -7.52 0.50
C VAL A 497 33.51 -8.39 1.69
N GLY A 498 34.51 -8.72 2.50
CA GLY A 498 34.31 -9.41 3.77
C GLY A 498 33.63 -8.54 4.80
N GLY A 499 32.80 -9.16 5.64
CA GLY A 499 32.13 -8.49 6.76
C GLY A 499 33.08 -8.15 7.90
N ALA A 500 32.74 -7.14 8.68
CA ALA A 500 33.55 -6.82 9.87
C ALA A 500 33.33 -7.86 10.99
N GLY A 501 34.40 -8.18 11.72
CA GLY A 501 34.37 -9.09 12.84
C GLY A 501 34.78 -8.41 14.17
N SER A 502 34.13 -8.82 15.26
CA SER A 502 34.57 -8.38 16.58
C SER A 502 35.91 -9.03 17.00
N LYS A 503 36.28 -10.16 16.38
CA LYS A 503 37.56 -10.83 16.47
C LYS A 503 38.24 -10.88 15.10
N THR A 504 37.69 -11.60 14.15
CA THR A 504 38.26 -11.82 12.82
C THR A 504 37.35 -11.25 11.74
N GLY A 505 37.91 -10.45 10.82
CA GLY A 505 37.17 -9.97 9.63
C GLY A 505 36.95 -11.13 8.65
N GLY A 506 35.83 -11.08 7.90
CA GLY A 506 35.55 -12.03 6.83
C GLY A 506 36.40 -11.78 5.60
N ASP A 507 36.60 -12.80 4.76
CA ASP A 507 37.33 -12.67 3.51
C ASP A 507 36.51 -12.07 2.39
N GLY A 508 37.14 -11.42 1.41
CA GLY A 508 36.47 -11.05 0.17
C GLY A 508 35.99 -12.29 -0.58
N PHE A 509 36.93 -13.19 -0.91
CA PHE A 509 36.66 -14.55 -1.37
C PHE A 509 37.06 -15.56 -0.28
N ASN A 510 36.12 -16.42 0.07
CA ASN A 510 36.26 -17.38 1.17
C ASN A 510 37.37 -18.40 0.92
N GLU A 511 38.08 -18.83 1.96
CA GLU A 511 39.18 -19.77 1.88
C GLU A 511 38.78 -21.19 1.45
N TYR A 512 37.53 -21.61 1.72
CA TYR A 512 37.04 -22.97 1.40
C TYR A 512 36.35 -23.06 0.04
N GLY A 513 36.12 -21.93 -0.64
CA GLY A 513 35.42 -21.88 -1.91
C GLY A 513 36.36 -21.82 -3.12
N THR A 514 35.87 -22.22 -4.29
CA THR A 514 36.60 -22.09 -5.55
C THR A 514 36.08 -20.92 -6.36
N VAL A 515 36.98 -20.00 -6.73
CA VAL A 515 36.65 -18.84 -7.58
C VAL A 515 37.47 -18.88 -8.85
N LYS A 516 36.78 -18.94 -10.00
CA LYS A 516 37.40 -18.93 -11.33
C LYS A 516 37.06 -17.66 -12.08
N VAL A 517 38.02 -16.78 -12.28
CA VAL A 517 37.85 -15.55 -13.06
C VAL A 517 38.41 -15.76 -14.46
N THR A 518 37.53 -15.69 -15.46
CA THR A 518 37.91 -15.82 -16.89
C THR A 518 37.76 -14.52 -17.66
N GLY A 519 37.11 -13.51 -17.07
CA GLY A 519 36.91 -12.20 -17.64
C GLY A 519 36.13 -11.29 -16.68
N GLY A 520 35.98 -10.01 -17.06
CA GLY A 520 35.32 -8.99 -16.26
C GLY A 520 36.28 -8.22 -15.35
N SER A 521 35.71 -7.37 -14.48
CA SER A 521 36.44 -6.58 -13.48
C SER A 521 36.10 -7.11 -12.09
N VAL A 522 37.06 -7.70 -11.42
CA VAL A 522 36.86 -8.35 -10.12
C VAL A 522 37.72 -7.69 -9.06
N THR A 523 37.10 -7.16 -8.03
CA THR A 523 37.74 -6.53 -6.87
C THR A 523 37.35 -7.28 -5.60
N ALA A 524 38.34 -7.60 -4.77
CA ALA A 524 38.15 -8.29 -3.49
C ALA A 524 38.79 -7.50 -2.35
N GLN A 525 38.10 -7.40 -1.21
CA GLN A 525 38.60 -6.77 0.01
C GLN A 525 38.19 -7.58 1.23
N GLY A 526 39.08 -7.80 2.15
CA GLY A 526 38.78 -8.41 3.45
C GLY A 526 38.10 -7.44 4.41
N GLY A 527 37.30 -7.95 5.30
CA GLY A 527 36.66 -7.20 6.37
C GLY A 527 37.63 -6.85 7.50
N LYS A 528 37.29 -5.85 8.30
CA LYS A 528 38.04 -5.49 9.50
C LYS A 528 37.75 -6.43 10.66
N GLY A 529 38.79 -6.83 11.38
CA GLY A 529 38.72 -7.54 12.64
C GLY A 529 39.54 -6.85 13.72
N LYS A 530 39.23 -7.07 15.00
CA LYS A 530 40.03 -6.51 16.10
C LYS A 530 41.32 -7.29 16.31
N GLU A 531 41.28 -8.63 16.12
CA GLU A 531 42.42 -9.51 16.32
C GLU A 531 43.11 -9.83 14.97
N LYS A 532 42.30 -10.05 13.93
CA LYS A 532 42.80 -10.35 12.60
C LYS A 532 41.84 -9.80 11.55
N ASP A 533 42.38 -9.05 10.59
CA ASP A 533 41.61 -8.64 9.42
C ASP A 533 41.40 -9.84 8.48
N GLY A 534 40.26 -9.85 7.77
CA GLY A 534 40.01 -10.79 6.69
C GLY A 534 40.95 -10.53 5.49
N ALA A 535 41.18 -11.53 4.71
CA ALA A 535 41.97 -11.44 3.47
C ALA A 535 41.09 -10.99 2.30
N ALA A 536 41.66 -10.32 1.30
CA ALA A 536 40.96 -10.11 0.03
C ALA A 536 40.61 -11.45 -0.62
N VAL A 537 41.52 -12.42 -0.51
CA VAL A 537 41.37 -13.80 -0.95
C VAL A 537 41.86 -14.71 0.16
N GLY A 538 40.98 -15.53 0.73
CA GLY A 538 41.29 -16.40 1.86
C GLY A 538 42.27 -17.51 1.51
N SER A 539 42.19 -18.10 0.29
CA SER A 539 43.14 -19.08 -0.24
C SER A 539 43.49 -18.75 -1.68
N GLU A 540 44.77 -18.49 -1.93
CA GLU A 540 45.29 -18.20 -3.27
C GLU A 540 45.20 -19.41 -4.23
N GLU A 541 45.24 -20.62 -3.70
CA GLU A 541 45.15 -21.86 -4.49
C GLU A 541 43.74 -22.08 -5.06
N ASN A 542 42.75 -21.57 -4.36
CA ASN A 542 41.34 -21.72 -4.72
C ASN A 542 40.83 -20.62 -5.68
N VAL A 543 41.66 -19.61 -5.97
CA VAL A 543 41.27 -18.51 -6.86
C VAL A 543 42.15 -18.51 -8.10
N THR A 544 41.51 -18.61 -9.26
CA THR A 544 42.19 -18.57 -10.57
C THR A 544 41.76 -17.35 -11.37
N GLY A 545 42.69 -16.76 -12.13
CA GLY A 545 42.45 -15.55 -12.94
C GLY A 545 42.83 -14.24 -12.20
N THR A 546 42.41 -13.13 -12.76
CA THR A 546 42.83 -11.80 -12.27
C THR A 546 41.84 -11.22 -11.29
N VAL A 547 42.27 -10.97 -10.05
CA VAL A 547 41.51 -10.30 -9.00
C VAL A 547 42.30 -9.08 -8.53
N ASN A 548 41.64 -7.90 -8.50
CA ASN A 548 42.15 -6.70 -7.87
C ASN A 548 41.99 -6.85 -6.35
N LYS A 549 43.08 -7.12 -5.63
CA LYS A 549 43.08 -7.30 -4.18
C LYS A 549 43.29 -5.97 -3.50
N VAL A 550 42.34 -5.61 -2.63
CA VAL A 550 42.33 -4.36 -1.90
C VAL A 550 42.58 -4.65 -0.43
N ASP A 551 43.40 -3.81 0.19
CA ASP A 551 43.74 -3.93 1.61
C ASP A 551 42.50 -3.71 2.47
N SER A 552 42.32 -4.48 3.53
CA SER A 552 41.23 -4.31 4.51
C SER A 552 41.20 -2.93 5.16
N GLY A 553 42.39 -2.24 5.21
CA GLY A 553 42.53 -0.86 5.67
C GLY A 553 42.14 0.22 4.66
N HIS A 554 41.88 -0.15 3.40
CA HIS A 554 41.52 0.82 2.36
C HIS A 554 40.16 1.46 2.66
N VAL A 555 40.18 2.78 2.75
CA VAL A 555 38.96 3.58 2.84
C VAL A 555 38.59 4.03 1.42
N HIS A 556 37.41 3.62 0.97
CA HIS A 556 36.95 3.96 -0.36
C HIS A 556 36.62 5.45 -0.48
N GLN A 557 37.11 6.07 -1.55
CA GLN A 557 36.75 7.42 -1.95
C GLN A 557 35.87 7.32 -3.19
N TYR A 558 34.60 7.21 -2.95
CA TYR A 558 33.61 7.04 -4.02
C TYR A 558 33.32 8.35 -4.73
N THR A 559 33.22 8.28 -6.04
CA THR A 559 32.68 9.33 -6.92
C THR A 559 31.46 8.76 -7.64
N ASP A 560 30.48 9.59 -7.94
CA ASP A 560 29.34 9.17 -8.73
C ASP A 560 29.81 8.70 -10.10
N SER A 561 29.27 7.58 -10.58
CA SER A 561 29.52 7.11 -11.94
C SER A 561 28.25 7.11 -12.75
N ASP A 562 27.46 6.06 -12.71
CA ASP A 562 26.31 5.87 -13.58
C ASP A 562 25.01 5.83 -12.78
N VAL A 563 23.95 6.53 -13.28
CA VAL A 563 22.59 6.33 -12.79
C VAL A 563 22.05 5.04 -13.42
N VAL A 564 21.74 4.07 -12.57
CA VAL A 564 21.19 2.79 -12.99
C VAL A 564 19.69 2.88 -13.22
N LYS A 565 19.01 3.63 -12.32
CA LYS A 565 17.58 3.89 -12.38
C LYS A 565 17.32 5.31 -11.89
N GLU A 566 16.64 6.12 -12.69
CA GLU A 566 16.18 7.44 -12.25
C GLU A 566 15.11 7.31 -11.17
N ALA A 567 15.17 8.20 -10.18
CA ALA A 567 14.08 8.29 -9.21
C ALA A 567 12.86 8.93 -9.86
N THR A 568 11.69 8.43 -9.52
CA THR A 568 10.39 9.04 -9.84
C THR A 568 9.73 9.54 -8.56
N CYS A 569 8.55 10.10 -8.62
CA CYS A 569 7.77 10.41 -7.41
C CYS A 569 7.17 9.17 -6.75
N THR A 570 7.03 8.06 -7.47
CA THR A 570 6.51 6.78 -6.97
C THR A 570 7.59 5.80 -6.57
N SER A 571 8.76 5.85 -7.23
CA SER A 571 9.86 4.90 -6.99
C SER A 571 11.19 5.58 -6.70
N GLU A 572 11.98 4.96 -5.84
CA GLU A 572 13.38 5.34 -5.61
C GLU A 572 14.21 5.04 -6.87
N GLY A 573 15.25 5.85 -7.08
CA GLY A 573 16.27 5.62 -8.08
C GLY A 573 17.50 4.95 -7.48
N TYR A 574 18.43 4.57 -8.36
CA TYR A 574 19.68 3.95 -7.96
C TYR A 574 20.82 4.48 -8.83
N LYS A 575 21.96 4.70 -8.20
CA LYS A 575 23.20 5.03 -8.89
C LYS A 575 24.35 4.16 -8.41
N LEU A 576 25.32 3.95 -9.27
CA LEU A 576 26.61 3.37 -8.89
C LEU A 576 27.57 4.50 -8.52
N LYS A 577 28.39 4.24 -7.50
CA LYS A 577 29.54 5.04 -7.13
C LYS A 577 30.79 4.19 -7.33
N LYS A 578 31.84 4.77 -7.84
CA LYS A 578 33.08 4.06 -8.09
C LYS A 578 34.24 4.64 -7.28
N CYS A 579 34.95 3.80 -6.57
CA CYS A 579 36.15 4.24 -5.85
C CYS A 579 37.25 4.62 -6.84
N SER A 580 37.71 5.87 -6.74
CA SER A 580 38.74 6.42 -7.64
C SER A 580 40.09 5.71 -7.53
N LYS A 581 40.36 5.03 -6.40
CA LYS A 581 41.65 4.36 -6.13
C LYS A 581 41.65 2.90 -6.51
N CYS A 582 40.62 2.13 -6.15
CA CYS A 582 40.60 0.68 -6.37
C CYS A 582 39.59 0.23 -7.41
N GLY A 583 38.71 1.13 -7.90
CA GLY A 583 37.69 0.80 -8.89
C GLY A 583 36.50 -0.01 -8.34
N ALA A 584 36.45 -0.29 -7.03
CA ALA A 584 35.30 -0.94 -6.43
C ALA A 584 34.04 -0.09 -6.62
N GLU A 585 32.93 -0.74 -6.88
CA GLU A 585 31.63 -0.10 -7.08
C GLU A 585 30.73 -0.30 -5.85
N GLU A 586 29.90 0.70 -5.56
CA GLU A 586 28.89 0.70 -4.52
C GLU A 586 27.57 1.19 -5.11
N MET A 587 26.46 0.54 -4.74
CA MET A 587 25.11 0.96 -5.14
C MET A 587 24.51 1.86 -4.07
N GLU A 588 24.07 3.04 -4.48
CA GLU A 588 23.41 4.03 -3.61
C GLU A 588 21.99 4.28 -4.09
N ARG A 589 21.06 4.36 -3.16
CA ARG A 589 19.66 4.73 -3.42
C ARG A 589 19.55 6.25 -3.63
N ILE A 590 18.75 6.63 -4.62
CA ILE A 590 18.32 8.01 -4.87
C ILE A 590 16.89 8.13 -4.36
N GLY A 591 16.65 9.02 -3.40
CA GLY A 591 15.31 9.24 -2.85
C GLY A 591 14.27 9.60 -3.90
N LYS A 592 13.01 9.29 -3.64
CA LYS A 592 11.89 9.66 -4.51
C LYS A 592 11.87 11.16 -4.77
N LYS A 593 11.45 11.54 -5.98
CA LYS A 593 11.20 12.94 -6.33
C LYS A 593 9.88 13.40 -5.71
N ASP A 594 9.76 14.69 -5.44
CA ASP A 594 8.50 15.28 -5.00
C ASP A 594 7.45 15.19 -6.10
N HIS A 595 6.18 15.05 -5.70
CA HIS A 595 5.07 15.10 -6.65
C HIS A 595 4.87 16.52 -7.19
N THR A 596 4.71 16.64 -8.50
CA THR A 596 4.32 17.89 -9.14
C THR A 596 2.80 17.93 -9.24
N TRP A 597 2.16 18.53 -8.23
CA TRP A 597 0.71 18.61 -8.12
C TRP A 597 0.14 19.70 -9.03
N VAL A 598 -0.84 19.31 -9.85
CA VAL A 598 -1.63 20.22 -10.70
C VAL A 598 -3.08 20.06 -10.28
N GLN A 599 -3.77 21.19 -10.04
CA GLN A 599 -5.19 21.16 -9.71
C GLN A 599 -5.98 20.49 -10.83
N SER A 600 -6.75 19.45 -10.49
CA SER A 600 -7.56 18.66 -11.44
C SER A 600 -9.04 19.00 -11.33
N LYS A 601 -9.55 19.18 -10.10
CA LYS A 601 -10.93 19.54 -9.80
C LYS A 601 -10.99 20.50 -8.64
N HIS A 602 -12.06 21.29 -8.61
CA HIS A 602 -12.38 22.15 -7.50
C HIS A 602 -13.89 22.15 -7.31
N GLN A 603 -14.32 22.06 -6.07
CA GLN A 603 -15.70 22.20 -5.65
C GLN A 603 -15.75 23.15 -4.47
N ASP A 604 -16.45 24.25 -4.62
CA ASP A 604 -16.65 25.23 -3.55
C ASP A 604 -17.45 24.60 -2.39
N ALA A 605 -17.12 25.01 -1.17
CA ALA A 605 -17.92 24.67 -0.01
C ALA A 605 -19.22 25.47 0.00
N THR A 606 -20.31 24.84 0.43
CA THR A 606 -21.58 25.51 0.71
C THR A 606 -21.72 25.74 2.21
N CYS A 607 -22.84 26.36 2.62
CA CYS A 607 -23.11 26.57 4.04
C CYS A 607 -23.26 25.27 4.84
N VAL A 608 -23.69 24.15 4.22
CA VAL A 608 -23.95 22.86 4.90
C VAL A 608 -23.05 21.74 4.42
N ALA A 609 -22.45 21.86 3.26
CA ALA A 609 -21.57 20.83 2.71
C ALA A 609 -20.16 21.37 2.47
N GLY A 610 -19.17 20.58 2.85
CA GLY A 610 -17.78 20.89 2.54
C GLY A 610 -17.53 20.88 1.03
N GLY A 611 -16.56 21.65 0.61
CA GLY A 611 -15.96 21.63 -0.71
C GLY A 611 -14.63 20.90 -0.70
N TYR A 612 -13.95 20.82 -1.82
CA TYR A 612 -12.60 20.26 -1.93
C TYR A 612 -11.84 20.82 -3.13
N THR A 613 -10.54 20.73 -3.04
CA THR A 613 -9.64 20.91 -4.19
C THR A 613 -8.88 19.62 -4.41
N GLU A 614 -9.08 19.01 -5.57
CA GLU A 614 -8.37 17.80 -5.98
C GLU A 614 -7.18 18.18 -6.87
N TYR A 615 -6.04 17.60 -6.55
CA TYR A 615 -4.82 17.75 -7.30
C TYR A 615 -4.42 16.39 -7.88
N LYS A 616 -3.87 16.41 -9.07
CA LYS A 616 -3.31 15.24 -9.72
C LYS A 616 -1.84 15.48 -10.00
N CYS A 617 -0.99 14.52 -9.65
CA CYS A 617 0.43 14.60 -10.01
C CYS A 617 0.58 14.47 -11.52
N SER A 618 1.30 15.43 -12.14
CA SER A 618 1.52 15.43 -13.59
C SER A 618 2.44 14.31 -14.08
N ALA A 619 3.24 13.73 -13.17
CA ALA A 619 4.20 12.68 -13.51
C ALA A 619 3.64 11.27 -13.32
N CYS A 620 2.96 10.97 -12.21
CA CYS A 620 2.49 9.63 -11.88
C CYS A 620 0.96 9.47 -11.91
N GLY A 621 0.22 10.58 -12.01
CA GLY A 621 -1.24 10.52 -12.03
C GLY A 621 -1.90 10.36 -10.66
N GLU A 622 -1.14 10.18 -9.58
CA GLU A 622 -1.66 10.09 -8.21
C GLU A 622 -2.47 11.33 -7.87
N THR A 623 -3.54 11.16 -7.11
CA THR A 623 -4.44 12.24 -6.72
C THR A 623 -4.38 12.47 -5.21
N LYS A 624 -4.44 13.72 -4.81
CA LYS A 624 -4.68 14.12 -3.42
C LYS A 624 -5.81 15.13 -3.37
N ARG A 625 -6.51 15.18 -2.25
CA ARG A 625 -7.62 16.08 -2.04
C ARG A 625 -7.39 16.90 -0.78
N ASP A 626 -7.52 18.22 -0.91
CA ASP A 626 -7.52 19.14 0.20
C ASP A 626 -9.00 19.50 0.47
N GLU A 627 -9.52 19.09 1.61
CA GLU A 627 -10.90 19.32 2.00
C GLU A 627 -11.12 20.76 2.47
N ILE A 628 -12.24 21.35 2.06
CA ILE A 628 -12.67 22.70 2.46
C ILE A 628 -13.89 22.51 3.35
N SER A 629 -13.83 22.97 4.59
CA SER A 629 -14.96 22.87 5.52
C SER A 629 -16.18 23.64 5.00
N ALA A 630 -17.39 23.17 5.33
CA ALA A 630 -18.61 23.92 5.09
C ALA A 630 -18.50 25.32 5.72
N THR A 631 -19.01 26.34 5.05
CA THR A 631 -18.87 27.73 5.51
C THR A 631 -19.66 28.00 6.79
N GLY A 632 -20.76 27.29 7.01
CA GLY A 632 -21.68 27.52 8.12
C GLY A 632 -22.45 28.85 8.02
N GLU A 633 -22.11 29.69 7.04
CA GLU A 633 -22.76 30.97 6.83
C GLU A 633 -23.95 30.84 5.85
N HIS A 634 -25.13 31.09 6.32
CA HIS A 634 -26.33 31.04 5.51
C HIS A 634 -26.71 32.43 4.97
N HIS A 635 -26.92 32.52 3.67
CA HIS A 635 -27.44 33.70 3.00
C HIS A 635 -28.97 33.57 2.83
N PHE A 636 -29.72 34.09 3.81
CA PHE A 636 -31.17 34.04 3.81
C PHE A 636 -31.73 35.22 2.99
N THR A 637 -31.83 35.06 1.68
CA THR A 637 -32.28 36.10 0.76
C THR A 637 -33.56 35.73 0.03
N VAL A 638 -33.86 34.44 -0.09
CA VAL A 638 -35.06 33.97 -0.80
C VAL A 638 -36.26 33.94 0.16
N VAL A 639 -37.28 34.72 -0.10
CA VAL A 639 -38.55 34.68 0.66
C VAL A 639 -39.25 33.35 0.35
N LYS A 640 -39.43 32.52 1.38
CA LYS A 640 -40.16 31.26 1.31
C LYS A 640 -41.65 31.45 1.65
N GLU A 641 -41.94 32.22 2.69
CA GLU A 641 -43.27 32.38 3.21
C GLU A 641 -43.42 33.73 3.94
N VAL A 642 -44.56 34.36 3.79
CA VAL A 642 -44.91 35.56 4.55
C VAL A 642 -46.15 35.23 5.37
N VAL A 643 -46.05 35.30 6.70
CA VAL A 643 -47.12 35.04 7.64
C VAL A 643 -47.63 36.35 8.20
N ALA A 644 -48.90 36.68 7.94
CA ALA A 644 -49.52 37.89 8.43
C ALA A 644 -49.78 37.84 9.96
N PRO A 645 -49.66 38.95 10.69
CA PRO A 645 -50.04 39.02 12.10
C PRO A 645 -51.53 38.83 12.30
N THR A 646 -51.86 38.15 13.38
CA THR A 646 -53.25 37.99 13.84
C THR A 646 -53.42 38.66 15.22
N TYR A 647 -54.66 38.64 15.79
CA TYR A 647 -54.85 39.07 17.17
C TYR A 647 -54.28 38.17 18.24
N THR A 648 -53.84 36.96 17.85
CA THR A 648 -53.26 35.91 18.75
C THR A 648 -51.88 35.54 18.43
N SER A 649 -51.33 35.96 17.28
CA SER A 649 -49.96 35.62 16.83
C SER A 649 -49.32 36.78 16.07
N GLU A 650 -48.00 36.86 16.16
CA GLU A 650 -47.18 37.80 15.39
C GLU A 650 -47.12 37.38 13.94
N GLY A 651 -47.02 38.36 13.02
CA GLY A 651 -46.65 38.13 11.62
C GLY A 651 -45.13 38.07 11.45
N TYR A 652 -44.65 37.37 10.40
CA TYR A 652 -43.23 37.28 10.10
C TYR A 652 -42.99 36.81 8.67
N THR A 653 -41.78 37.01 8.20
CA THR A 653 -41.34 36.48 6.92
C THR A 653 -40.33 35.35 7.17
N ILE A 654 -40.53 34.22 6.52
CA ILE A 654 -39.56 33.11 6.50
C ILE A 654 -38.70 33.28 5.26
N TYR A 655 -37.42 33.46 5.48
CA TYR A 655 -36.40 33.46 4.42
C TYR A 655 -35.72 32.10 4.33
N LYS A 656 -35.47 31.64 3.11
CA LYS A 656 -34.71 30.43 2.80
C LYS A 656 -33.30 30.82 2.40
N CYS A 657 -32.35 30.01 2.81
CA CYS A 657 -30.97 30.12 2.32
C CYS A 657 -30.90 29.82 0.81
N GLU A 658 -30.05 30.54 0.06
CA GLU A 658 -29.88 30.37 -1.38
C GLU A 658 -29.35 28.99 -1.78
N THR A 659 -28.54 28.37 -0.90
CA THR A 659 -27.77 27.16 -1.22
C THR A 659 -28.22 25.92 -0.43
N CYS A 660 -29.12 26.05 0.56
CA CYS A 660 -29.65 24.92 1.32
C CYS A 660 -31.10 25.15 1.70
N ASP A 661 -31.71 24.20 2.42
CA ASP A 661 -33.12 24.28 2.83
C ASP A 661 -33.32 24.95 4.19
N GLU A 662 -32.27 25.42 4.85
CA GLU A 662 -32.36 26.14 6.11
C GLU A 662 -33.17 27.44 5.93
N THR A 663 -33.96 27.75 6.95
CA THR A 663 -34.84 28.90 6.94
C THR A 663 -34.67 29.74 8.19
N GLU A 664 -34.82 31.06 8.03
CA GLU A 664 -34.76 31.99 9.13
C GLU A 664 -36.01 32.83 9.16
N LYS A 665 -36.54 33.05 10.37
CA LYS A 665 -37.69 33.93 10.62
C LYS A 665 -37.17 35.34 10.84
N ARG A 666 -37.59 36.27 9.97
CA ARG A 666 -37.26 37.71 10.05
C ARG A 666 -38.52 38.55 9.88
N ASP A 667 -38.38 39.88 9.93
CA ASP A 667 -39.43 40.86 9.71
C ASP A 667 -40.68 40.61 10.60
N VAL A 668 -40.40 40.35 11.88
CA VAL A 668 -41.47 40.07 12.86
C VAL A 668 -42.35 41.32 13.05
N VAL A 669 -43.64 41.17 12.76
CA VAL A 669 -44.66 42.22 12.95
C VAL A 669 -45.46 41.87 14.19
N PRO A 670 -45.64 42.83 15.14
CA PRO A 670 -46.44 42.59 16.36
C PRO A 670 -47.86 42.13 16.08
N MET A 671 -48.45 41.40 17.03
CA MET A 671 -49.83 41.00 16.99
C MET A 671 -50.74 42.23 16.83
N LEU A 672 -51.83 42.07 16.09
CA LEU A 672 -52.84 43.10 15.94
C LEU A 672 -53.52 43.38 17.33
N VAL A 673 -53.49 44.61 17.77
CA VAL A 673 -54.11 44.99 19.05
C VAL A 673 -55.59 45.42 18.75
N PRO A 674 -56.59 44.88 19.44
CA PRO A 674 -57.95 45.40 19.32
C PRO A 674 -57.97 46.83 19.91
N GLU A 675 -58.26 47.88 19.11
CA GLU A 675 -58.37 49.22 19.62
C GLU A 675 -59.60 49.33 20.49
N SER A 676 -59.38 49.68 21.77
CA SER A 676 -60.45 50.15 22.65
C SER A 676 -60.77 51.59 22.29
N ASN A 677 -61.98 51.82 21.80
CA ASN A 677 -62.70 53.07 21.59
C ASN A 677 -62.02 54.38 22.02
N GLY A 678 -61.64 55.17 21.02
CA GLY A 678 -61.21 56.55 21.23
C GLY A 678 -60.75 57.24 19.94
N SER A 679 -61.72 57.64 19.12
CA SER A 679 -61.71 58.79 18.17
C SER A 679 -60.36 59.14 17.50
N SER A 680 -60.21 58.71 16.26
CA SER A 680 -59.80 59.50 15.09
C SER A 680 -59.34 58.53 13.97
N SER A 681 -60.08 58.48 12.89
CA SER A 681 -59.98 57.58 11.76
C SER A 681 -58.67 57.73 11.01
N ALA A 682 -57.70 56.82 11.34
CA ALA A 682 -56.71 56.39 10.37
C ALA A 682 -57.06 54.96 10.01
N VAL A 683 -57.36 54.69 8.74
CA VAL A 683 -57.59 53.35 8.22
C VAL A 683 -56.32 52.52 8.41
N THR A 684 -56.42 51.51 9.26
CA THR A 684 -55.24 50.71 9.61
C THR A 684 -55.24 49.42 8.79
N LEU A 685 -54.57 49.47 7.61
CA LEU A 685 -54.20 48.29 6.81
C LEU A 685 -52.75 48.04 7.03
N THR A 686 -52.39 46.78 7.19
CA THR A 686 -51.00 46.34 7.47
C THR A 686 -50.43 45.59 6.27
N VAL A 687 -49.26 45.98 5.84
CA VAL A 687 -48.47 45.24 4.79
C VAL A 687 -47.27 44.60 5.42
N THR A 688 -47.10 43.30 5.17
CA THR A 688 -45.95 42.54 5.59
C THR A 688 -45.23 41.93 4.39
N GLY A 689 -43.94 41.62 4.53
CA GLY A 689 -43.11 41.09 3.43
C GLY A 689 -42.38 42.18 2.60
N ALA A 690 -42.49 43.46 3.02
CA ALA A 690 -41.75 44.56 2.40
C ALA A 690 -41.35 45.62 3.44
N GLY A 691 -40.16 46.20 3.25
CA GLY A 691 -39.63 47.23 4.16
C GLY A 691 -40.30 48.63 4.01
N ALA A 692 -40.98 48.91 2.90
CA ALA A 692 -41.72 50.15 2.65
C ALA A 692 -42.75 49.89 1.54
N TYR A 693 -43.86 50.64 1.60
CA TYR A 693 -44.89 50.65 0.54
C TYR A 693 -45.41 52.02 0.36
N GLU A 694 -45.99 52.29 -0.81
CA GLU A 694 -46.62 53.57 -1.12
C GLU A 694 -48.14 53.41 -1.16
N THR A 695 -48.89 54.44 -0.65
CA THR A 695 -50.29 54.44 -0.77
C THR A 695 -50.77 55.66 -1.57
N SER A 696 -51.79 55.52 -2.39
CA SER A 696 -52.39 56.59 -3.15
C SER A 696 -53.89 56.38 -3.26
N MET A 697 -54.63 57.48 -3.38
CA MET A 697 -56.06 57.47 -3.57
C MET A 697 -56.39 58.23 -4.85
N ALA A 698 -57.09 57.63 -5.80
CA ALA A 698 -57.49 58.21 -7.06
C ALA A 698 -58.77 57.52 -7.60
N ASP A 699 -59.70 58.25 -8.13
CA ASP A 699 -60.90 57.78 -8.83
C ASP A 699 -61.70 56.68 -8.08
N GLY A 700 -61.81 56.83 -6.75
CA GLY A 700 -62.55 55.86 -5.89
C GLY A 700 -61.76 54.57 -5.63
N ARG A 701 -60.48 54.55 -5.91
CA ARG A 701 -59.54 53.42 -5.67
C ARG A 701 -58.56 53.84 -4.58
N TYR A 702 -58.28 52.91 -3.63
CA TYR A 702 -57.19 53.01 -2.69
C TYR A 702 -56.13 52.02 -3.08
N ILE A 703 -54.94 52.50 -3.48
CA ILE A 703 -53.92 51.71 -4.05
C ILE A 703 -52.80 51.62 -3.03
N ILE A 704 -52.38 50.38 -2.73
CA ILE A 704 -51.20 50.03 -1.94
C ILE A 704 -50.22 49.40 -2.87
N ALA A 705 -49.09 50.07 -3.15
CA ALA A 705 -48.03 49.60 -4.04
C ALA A 705 -46.80 49.22 -3.23
N VAL A 706 -46.34 47.96 -3.42
CA VAL A 706 -45.25 47.34 -2.66
C VAL A 706 -44.14 47.00 -3.63
N PRO A 707 -42.89 47.48 -3.42
CA PRO A 707 -41.74 47.20 -4.30
C PRO A 707 -41.10 45.83 -3.97
N ALA A 708 -41.94 44.78 -3.89
CA ALA A 708 -41.51 43.42 -3.66
C ALA A 708 -42.31 42.45 -4.55
N GLU A 709 -41.77 41.27 -4.86
CA GLU A 709 -42.51 40.24 -5.61
C GLU A 709 -43.54 39.51 -4.75
N ASN A 710 -43.28 39.43 -3.44
CA ASN A 710 -44.18 38.78 -2.47
C ASN A 710 -44.49 39.73 -1.34
N ALA A 711 -45.77 39.81 -0.98
CA ALA A 711 -46.22 40.60 0.15
C ALA A 711 -47.61 40.17 0.61
N VAL A 712 -47.95 40.52 1.83
CA VAL A 712 -49.27 40.23 2.42
C VAL A 712 -49.90 41.54 2.90
N LEU A 713 -51.14 41.79 2.48
CA LEU A 713 -52.01 42.87 2.97
C LEU A 713 -53.00 42.25 3.94
N SER A 714 -53.08 42.78 5.13
CA SER A 714 -54.02 42.38 6.18
C SER A 714 -54.80 43.54 6.73
N GLY A 715 -56.04 43.28 7.14
CA GLY A 715 -56.89 44.24 7.81
C GLY A 715 -58.20 43.60 8.28
N CYS A 716 -59.14 44.41 8.77
CA CYS A 716 -60.50 43.97 9.06
C CYS A 716 -61.50 44.65 8.10
N LEU A 717 -62.66 44.05 7.94
CA LEU A 717 -63.69 44.59 7.07
C LEU A 717 -64.15 46.03 7.53
N GLY A 718 -64.05 46.36 8.82
CA GLY A 718 -64.24 47.71 9.34
C GLY A 718 -63.31 48.74 8.68
N ASN A 719 -62.01 48.37 8.41
CA ASN A 719 -61.11 49.28 7.71
C ASN A 719 -61.57 49.56 6.27
N LEU A 720 -62.15 48.54 5.59
CA LEU A 720 -62.71 48.69 4.25
C LEU A 720 -63.99 49.54 4.27
N LYS A 721 -64.81 49.46 5.32
CA LYS A 721 -66.00 50.27 5.53
C LYS A 721 -65.64 51.75 5.75
N GLU A 722 -64.54 52.01 6.45
CA GLU A 722 -63.98 53.35 6.59
C GLU A 722 -63.47 53.93 5.26
N LEU A 723 -62.76 53.13 4.48
CA LEU A 723 -62.36 53.50 3.12
C LEU A 723 -63.57 53.81 2.25
N LYS A 724 -64.62 53.00 2.35
CA LYS A 724 -65.87 53.25 1.63
C LYS A 724 -66.54 54.58 2.04
N ALA A 725 -66.57 54.94 3.32
CA ALA A 725 -67.04 56.18 3.82
C ALA A 725 -66.26 57.38 3.29
N GLN A 726 -65.01 57.18 2.89
CA GLN A 726 -64.12 58.16 2.23
C GLN A 726 -64.31 58.21 0.70
N GLY A 727 -65.28 57.46 0.16
CA GLY A 727 -65.55 57.40 -1.29
C GLY A 727 -64.76 56.39 -2.07
N VAL A 728 -64.06 55.46 -1.39
CA VAL A 728 -63.31 54.38 -2.04
C VAL A 728 -64.25 53.20 -2.27
N ASN A 729 -64.26 52.69 -3.51
CA ASN A 729 -65.11 51.56 -3.88
C ASN A 729 -64.24 50.33 -4.19
N THR A 730 -62.93 50.53 -4.39
CA THR A 730 -62.00 49.48 -4.75
C THR A 730 -60.67 49.59 -3.98
N LEU A 731 -60.25 48.53 -3.29
CA LEU A 731 -58.95 48.39 -2.71
C LEU A 731 -58.03 47.69 -3.74
N VAL A 732 -56.90 48.29 -4.08
CA VAL A 732 -55.92 47.75 -5.00
C VAL A 732 -54.64 47.44 -4.25
N PHE A 733 -54.22 46.21 -4.32
CA PHE A 733 -52.94 45.77 -3.80
C PHE A 733 -52.05 45.38 -4.96
N ARG A 734 -50.84 45.99 -5.04
CA ARG A 734 -49.91 45.82 -6.17
C ARG A 734 -48.52 45.45 -5.64
N THR A 735 -48.02 44.35 -6.12
CA THR A 735 -46.60 43.94 -6.00
C THR A 735 -45.90 44.11 -7.35
N GLN A 736 -44.62 43.75 -7.45
CA GLN A 736 -43.86 43.86 -8.73
C GLN A 736 -44.46 42.99 -9.83
N LEU A 737 -45.02 41.84 -9.46
CA LEU A 737 -45.46 40.82 -10.43
C LEU A 737 -46.98 40.71 -10.53
N ARG A 738 -47.74 41.30 -9.58
CA ARG A 738 -49.22 41.18 -9.56
C ARG A 738 -49.90 42.42 -9.05
N GLU A 739 -51.06 42.73 -9.65
CA GLU A 739 -52.06 43.68 -9.12
C GLU A 739 -53.36 42.93 -8.89
N THR A 740 -53.94 43.11 -7.73
CA THR A 740 -55.26 42.58 -7.38
C THR A 740 -56.16 43.74 -6.94
N ALA A 741 -57.34 43.84 -7.54
CA ALA A 741 -58.35 44.81 -7.24
C ALA A 741 -59.54 44.15 -6.52
N LEU A 742 -59.81 44.53 -5.29
CA LEU A 742 -60.93 44.02 -4.49
C LEU A 742 -62.06 45.03 -4.44
N ASN A 743 -63.28 44.64 -4.84
CA ASN A 743 -64.48 45.45 -4.66
C ASN A 743 -64.84 45.47 -3.18
N ILE A 744 -64.91 46.66 -2.60
CA ILE A 744 -65.15 46.84 -1.16
C ILE A 744 -66.54 46.32 -0.76
N ASP A 745 -67.59 46.52 -1.58
CA ASP A 745 -68.93 46.00 -1.27
C ASP A 745 -68.99 44.48 -1.23
N SER A 746 -68.29 43.83 -2.16
CA SER A 746 -68.19 42.40 -2.16
C SER A 746 -67.43 41.85 -0.93
N MET A 747 -66.38 42.52 -0.52
CA MET A 747 -65.65 42.22 0.72
C MET A 747 -66.50 42.35 1.97
N LEU A 748 -67.24 43.49 2.07
CA LEU A 748 -68.11 43.81 3.23
C LEU A 748 -69.29 42.84 3.36
N SER A 749 -69.67 42.15 2.28
CA SER A 749 -70.75 41.13 2.32
C SER A 749 -70.30 39.82 2.98
N LEU A 750 -69.00 39.58 3.19
CA LEU A 750 -68.44 38.35 3.71
C LEU A 750 -68.36 38.29 5.23
N GLY A 751 -68.72 39.39 5.97
CA GLY A 751 -68.58 39.33 7.41
C GLY A 751 -69.01 40.65 8.10
N VAL A 752 -68.69 40.73 9.39
CA VAL A 752 -68.94 41.94 10.23
C VAL A 752 -67.64 42.77 10.33
N ASP A 753 -67.72 43.97 10.85
CA ASP A 753 -66.64 44.97 10.91
C ASP A 753 -65.32 44.37 11.46
N ASN A 754 -65.37 43.47 12.43
CA ASN A 754 -64.18 42.82 13.01
C ASN A 754 -63.71 41.56 12.27
N THR A 755 -64.33 41.19 11.15
CA THR A 755 -63.85 40.05 10.33
C THR A 755 -62.58 40.42 9.65
N LEU A 756 -61.54 39.61 9.90
CA LEU A 756 -60.22 39.81 9.30
C LEU A 756 -60.18 39.33 7.85
N PHE A 757 -59.41 40.02 7.05
CA PHE A 757 -59.05 39.56 5.74
C PHE A 757 -57.53 39.60 5.56
N THR A 758 -57.03 38.68 4.70
CA THR A 758 -55.63 38.65 4.30
C THR A 758 -55.56 38.39 2.79
N LEU A 759 -54.87 39.27 2.09
CA LEU A 759 -54.54 39.09 0.67
C LEU A 759 -53.03 38.86 0.52
N THR A 760 -52.66 37.67 0.11
CA THR A 760 -51.26 37.24 -0.09
C THR A 760 -50.93 37.26 -1.56
N HIS A 761 -49.86 37.95 -1.95
CA HIS A 761 -49.24 37.83 -3.26
C HIS A 761 -47.96 37.03 -3.12
N SER A 762 -47.81 35.95 -3.95
CA SER A 762 -46.62 35.12 -4.08
C SER A 762 -46.24 35.01 -5.55
N GLY A 763 -45.34 35.87 -6.00
CA GLY A 763 -45.04 36.03 -7.41
C GLY A 763 -46.29 36.47 -8.21
N GLU A 764 -46.67 35.73 -9.22
CA GLU A 764 -47.87 35.96 -10.05
C GLU A 764 -49.14 35.40 -9.41
N SER A 765 -49.09 34.68 -8.30
CA SER A 765 -50.21 34.08 -7.61
C SER A 765 -50.76 35.02 -6.54
N ALA A 766 -52.08 34.96 -6.28
CA ALA A 766 -52.72 35.62 -5.15
C ALA A 766 -53.69 34.68 -4.44
N GLU A 767 -53.83 34.86 -3.12
CA GLU A 767 -54.76 34.15 -2.28
C GLU A 767 -55.46 35.17 -1.36
N LEU A 768 -56.78 35.11 -1.30
CA LEU A 768 -57.57 35.92 -0.41
C LEU A 768 -58.27 35.04 0.62
N THR A 769 -58.07 35.36 1.90
CA THR A 769 -58.89 34.81 3.01
C THR A 769 -59.66 35.85 3.71
N VAL A 770 -60.91 35.58 4.07
CA VAL A 770 -61.80 36.45 4.88
C VAL A 770 -62.40 35.57 5.96
N GLY A 771 -62.28 36.01 7.23
CA GLY A 771 -62.78 35.23 8.36
C GLY A 771 -62.20 33.84 8.50
N GLY A 772 -60.97 33.57 7.89
CA GLY A 772 -60.32 32.31 7.88
C GLY A 772 -60.71 31.33 6.73
N PHE A 773 -61.63 31.79 5.85
CA PHE A 773 -62.04 31.01 4.67
C PHE A 773 -61.48 31.63 3.38
N ALA A 774 -61.12 30.78 2.44
CA ALA A 774 -60.62 31.22 1.12
C ALA A 774 -61.76 31.82 0.29
N HIS A 775 -61.47 32.97 -0.34
CA HIS A 775 -62.40 33.71 -1.21
C HIS A 775 -61.72 34.18 -2.49
N ASN A 776 -61.02 33.24 -3.11
CA ASN A 776 -60.23 33.50 -4.33
C ASN A 776 -61.11 33.83 -5.56
N GLU A 777 -62.41 33.59 -5.48
CA GLU A 777 -63.40 34.01 -6.48
C GLU A 777 -63.51 35.53 -6.60
N LEU A 778 -63.01 36.31 -5.63
CA LEU A 778 -62.98 37.78 -5.67
C LEU A 778 -61.68 38.35 -6.24
N LEU A 779 -60.78 37.54 -6.59
CA LEU A 779 -59.47 37.92 -7.18
C LEU A 779 -59.62 38.10 -8.71
N HIS A 780 -59.70 39.29 -9.19
CA HIS A 780 -59.84 39.64 -10.59
C HIS A 780 -58.64 40.45 -11.08
#